data_5514393764ec1d772e8521193bb859fa
#
_entry.id   5514393764ec1d772e8521193bb859fa
#
_cell.length_a   1.000
_cell.length_b   1.000
_cell.length_c   1.000
_cell.angle_alpha   90.00
_cell.angle_beta   90.00
_cell.angle_gamma   90.00
#
_symmetry.space_group_name_H-M   'P 1'
#
loop_
_entity.id
_entity.type
_entity.pdbx_description
1 polymer ?
#
loop_
_entity_poly.entity_id
_entity_poly.type
_entity_poly.pdbx_seq_one_letter_code
_entity_poly.pdbx_strand_id
1 'polypeptide(L)'
;GQKRARILKRLEVVEAFRLSGNRPEWMILDVVPVIPPDIRPMVQLDGGRFATSDLNDLYRRVINRNNRLKKLIELGAPDIIVRNEKRMLQESVDALIDNGRHGRPVTGPNNRPLKSLSDMLKGKQGRFRQNLLGKRVDYSGRSVIVVGPDLKMYQCGLPKEMALELFKPFVMKRLVDQEIATNIKNARKMVDKAALKEVWDALEVVIKNHPVLLNRAPTLHRLGIQAFEPILVEGRAIRLHPLVCTAYNADFDGDQMAIHLPLSAEAQAEARFLMLAAGNLLKPSDGRPVTIPTQDMILGSYYLTMVREDEPGAGKVFCNFDEAKMAYDTGVVGLHAPIKVRVSKEIGGKTISRIINATVGQIIFNDPIPQDLGFVDRTDSEKQFDLEITFLVRKKELGKIIDRCIHTCGTARTSEVLDKIKNQGFKYSTQSGITVAVSDAVIPECKKELIEQADEKVAQIKRQYDRGLISDEVRYDRVIKTWNETTDKVKKALAETFGERNPIFMMADSGARGSMEQIRQLAGMRGLIANTSGKAIEIPIKSNYREGLNILEYFNSSRGARKGLADTALRTADSGYLTRRLVDVSQEVIIRSADCGTHEGIEVYDITDSGRVIEGLAERLTGRYVADDVIHPQTGEVLATREKMVDEKTAQKIVDAGITTVRIRSV
;
A
#
# COMPACT_ATOMS: atom_id res chain seq x y z
N GLY A 1 -16.22 -21.15 -43.28
CA GLY A 1 -16.38 -20.08 -42.35
C GLY A 1 -17.55 -20.23 -41.39
N GLN A 2 -18.72 -19.61 -41.63
CA GLN A 2 -19.82 -19.51 -40.66
C GLN A 2 -20.43 -20.84 -40.20
N LYS A 3 -20.55 -21.85 -41.10
CA LYS A 3 -21.04 -23.17 -40.74
C LYS A 3 -20.12 -23.85 -39.71
N ARG A 4 -18.79 -23.78 -39.90
CA ARG A 4 -17.81 -24.34 -38.96
C ARG A 4 -17.90 -23.67 -37.57
N ALA A 5 -18.03 -22.36 -37.53
CA ALA A 5 -18.15 -21.63 -36.27
C ALA A 5 -19.43 -22.02 -35.48
N ARG A 6 -20.57 -22.22 -36.17
CA ARG A 6 -21.81 -22.73 -35.54
C ARG A 6 -21.67 -24.16 -35.01
N ILE A 7 -20.96 -25.05 -35.76
CA ILE A 7 -20.73 -26.42 -35.32
C ILE A 7 -19.80 -26.45 -34.11
N LEU A 8 -18.74 -25.63 -34.09
CA LEU A 8 -17.83 -25.53 -32.93
C LEU A 8 -18.55 -25.06 -31.68
N LYS A 9 -19.41 -24.03 -31.76
CA LYS A 9 -20.22 -23.59 -30.61
C LYS A 9 -21.18 -24.67 -30.12
N ARG A 10 -21.78 -25.46 -31.01
CA ARG A 10 -22.60 -26.60 -30.61
C ARG A 10 -21.77 -27.72 -29.97
N LEU A 11 -20.62 -28.01 -30.51
CA LEU A 11 -19.71 -29.01 -29.95
C LEU A 11 -19.28 -28.64 -28.54
N GLU A 12 -18.90 -27.40 -28.33
CA GLU A 12 -18.55 -26.87 -27.00
C GLU A 12 -19.63 -27.13 -25.95
N VAL A 13 -20.89 -26.82 -26.29
CA VAL A 13 -22.04 -27.05 -25.38
C VAL A 13 -22.24 -28.54 -25.10
N VAL A 14 -22.25 -29.38 -26.14
CA VAL A 14 -22.43 -30.84 -26.00
C VAL A 14 -21.30 -31.44 -25.19
N GLU A 15 -20.07 -30.99 -25.39
CA GLU A 15 -18.89 -31.48 -24.68
C GLU A 15 -18.92 -31.05 -23.22
N ALA A 16 -19.39 -29.83 -22.91
CA ALA A 16 -19.62 -29.37 -21.54
C ALA A 16 -20.64 -30.25 -20.80
N PHE A 17 -21.73 -30.64 -21.46
CA PHE A 17 -22.68 -31.60 -20.88
C PHE A 17 -22.05 -32.98 -20.67
N ARG A 18 -21.29 -33.47 -21.64
CA ARG A 18 -20.63 -34.79 -21.57
C ARG A 18 -19.61 -34.83 -20.41
N LEU A 19 -18.77 -33.81 -20.27
CA LEU A 19 -17.72 -33.74 -19.24
C LEU A 19 -18.30 -33.54 -17.85
N SER A 20 -19.35 -32.72 -17.70
CA SER A 20 -19.99 -32.47 -16.41
C SER A 20 -20.93 -33.61 -15.93
N GLY A 21 -21.28 -34.55 -16.79
CA GLY A 21 -22.24 -35.60 -16.47
C GLY A 21 -23.71 -35.10 -16.30
N ASN A 22 -23.97 -33.83 -16.55
CA ASN A 22 -25.31 -33.26 -16.50
C ASN A 22 -26.14 -33.67 -17.71
N ARG A 23 -27.40 -33.95 -17.48
CA ARG A 23 -28.36 -34.28 -18.55
C ARG A 23 -29.14 -33.05 -19.00
N PRO A 24 -29.33 -32.86 -20.33
CA PRO A 24 -30.09 -31.69 -20.85
C PRO A 24 -31.50 -31.57 -20.32
N GLU A 25 -32.19 -32.73 -20.07
CA GLU A 25 -33.54 -32.76 -19.51
C GLU A 25 -33.66 -32.12 -18.11
N TRP A 26 -32.55 -32.08 -17.34
CA TRP A 26 -32.52 -31.43 -16.03
C TRP A 26 -32.66 -29.91 -16.09
N MET A 27 -32.58 -29.32 -17.27
CA MET A 27 -32.84 -27.89 -17.47
C MET A 27 -34.34 -27.55 -17.39
N ILE A 28 -35.22 -28.55 -17.45
CA ILE A 28 -36.67 -28.38 -17.28
C ILE A 28 -37.03 -28.84 -15.89
N LEU A 29 -37.67 -27.95 -15.13
CA LEU A 29 -38.09 -28.21 -13.76
C LEU A 29 -39.52 -28.81 -13.76
N ASP A 30 -39.68 -30.02 -13.23
CA ASP A 30 -40.97 -30.63 -12.98
C ASP A 30 -41.58 -30.19 -11.64
N VAL A 31 -40.70 -29.90 -10.68
CA VAL A 31 -41.04 -29.49 -9.31
C VAL A 31 -40.21 -28.27 -8.92
N VAL A 32 -40.86 -27.25 -8.37
CA VAL A 32 -40.18 -26.07 -7.83
C VAL A 32 -39.79 -26.32 -6.38
N PRO A 33 -38.49 -26.30 -6.03
CA PRO A 33 -38.05 -26.49 -4.65
C PRO A 33 -38.42 -25.30 -3.78
N VAL A 34 -38.83 -25.57 -2.54
CA VAL A 34 -39.17 -24.57 -1.53
C VAL A 34 -38.06 -24.57 -0.46
N ILE A 35 -37.45 -23.43 -0.25
CA ILE A 35 -36.40 -23.29 0.77
C ILE A 35 -37.00 -23.33 2.19
N PRO A 36 -36.21 -23.74 3.21
CA PRO A 36 -36.68 -23.78 4.61
C PRO A 36 -37.14 -22.40 5.12
N PRO A 37 -38.12 -22.36 6.06
CA PRO A 37 -38.65 -21.11 6.62
C PRO A 37 -37.63 -20.21 7.27
N ASP A 38 -36.54 -20.76 7.87
CA ASP A 38 -35.51 -20.01 8.55
C ASP A 38 -34.71 -19.09 7.59
N ILE A 39 -34.63 -19.46 6.31
CA ILE A 39 -33.93 -18.65 5.28
C ILE A 39 -34.88 -17.59 4.67
N ARG A 40 -36.19 -17.70 4.88
CA ARG A 40 -37.22 -16.74 4.45
C ARG A 40 -38.12 -16.32 5.60
N PRO A 41 -37.56 -15.70 6.66
CA PRO A 41 -38.29 -15.48 7.90
C PRO A 41 -39.47 -14.54 7.75
N MET A 42 -40.50 -14.77 8.58
CA MET A 42 -41.60 -13.86 8.84
C MET A 42 -41.58 -13.51 10.32
N VAL A 43 -41.28 -12.26 10.65
CA VAL A 43 -41.07 -11.79 12.02
C VAL A 43 -42.18 -10.80 12.38
N GLN A 44 -42.81 -10.96 13.54
CA GLN A 44 -43.74 -10.00 14.08
C GLN A 44 -42.99 -8.78 14.66
N LEU A 45 -43.37 -7.62 14.19
CA LEU A 45 -42.87 -6.33 14.73
C LEU A 45 -43.80 -5.82 15.84
N ASP A 46 -43.26 -4.91 16.64
CA ASP A 46 -44.07 -4.21 17.65
C ASP A 46 -45.26 -3.52 16.98
N GLY A 47 -46.46 -3.68 17.58
CA GLY A 47 -47.70 -3.16 17.02
C GLY A 47 -48.47 -4.13 16.08
N GLY A 48 -48.14 -5.44 16.11
CA GLY A 48 -48.91 -6.50 15.39
C GLY A 48 -48.67 -6.54 13.89
N ARG A 49 -47.67 -5.81 13.37
CA ARG A 49 -47.27 -5.86 11.96
C ARG A 49 -46.24 -6.98 11.73
N PHE A 50 -46.33 -7.62 10.56
CA PHE A 50 -45.36 -8.64 10.18
C PHE A 50 -44.38 -8.10 9.14
N ALA A 51 -43.07 -8.29 9.39
CA ALA A 51 -42.06 -8.16 8.38
C ALA A 51 -41.79 -9.52 7.75
N THR A 52 -41.92 -9.61 6.43
CA THR A 52 -41.73 -10.86 5.70
C THR A 52 -40.66 -10.72 4.64
N SER A 53 -39.94 -11.82 4.35
CA SER A 53 -39.02 -11.88 3.23
C SER A 53 -39.76 -11.75 1.89
N ASP A 54 -39.12 -11.06 0.92
CA ASP A 54 -39.68 -10.93 -0.45
C ASP A 54 -39.92 -12.30 -1.11
N LEU A 55 -39.16 -13.33 -0.74
CA LEU A 55 -39.33 -14.69 -1.24
C LEU A 55 -40.68 -15.28 -0.89
N ASN A 56 -41.25 -14.99 0.28
CA ASN A 56 -42.56 -15.47 0.67
C ASN A 56 -43.63 -14.93 -0.26
N ASP A 57 -43.53 -13.70 -0.72
CA ASP A 57 -44.45 -13.10 -1.67
C ASP A 57 -44.34 -13.73 -3.07
N LEU A 58 -43.12 -13.99 -3.51
CA LEU A 58 -42.84 -14.67 -4.78
C LEU A 58 -43.38 -16.12 -4.76
N TYR A 59 -43.15 -16.88 -3.70
CA TYR A 59 -43.74 -18.23 -3.54
C TYR A 59 -45.24 -18.19 -3.52
N ARG A 60 -45.85 -17.27 -2.79
CA ARG A 60 -47.30 -17.08 -2.76
C ARG A 60 -47.90 -16.82 -4.15
N ARG A 61 -47.24 -16.02 -4.96
CA ARG A 61 -47.64 -15.74 -6.35
C ARG A 61 -47.61 -17.01 -7.20
N VAL A 62 -46.54 -17.82 -7.10
CA VAL A 62 -46.45 -19.09 -7.82
C VAL A 62 -47.57 -20.03 -7.40
N ILE A 63 -47.81 -20.22 -6.10
CA ILE A 63 -48.89 -21.10 -5.59
C ILE A 63 -50.26 -20.64 -6.05
N ASN A 64 -50.57 -19.36 -5.94
CA ASN A 64 -51.84 -18.80 -6.36
C ASN A 64 -52.11 -19.00 -7.87
N ARG A 65 -51.08 -18.78 -8.71
CA ARG A 65 -51.20 -19.00 -10.15
C ARG A 65 -51.35 -20.48 -10.48
N ASN A 66 -50.64 -21.36 -9.81
CA ASN A 66 -50.76 -22.79 -9.99
C ASN A 66 -52.18 -23.30 -9.60
N ASN A 67 -52.68 -22.88 -8.44
CA ASN A 67 -54.02 -23.23 -7.98
C ASN A 67 -55.14 -22.73 -8.93
N ARG A 68 -54.95 -21.52 -9.45
CA ARG A 68 -55.87 -20.94 -10.45
C ARG A 68 -55.85 -21.72 -11.76
N LEU A 69 -54.66 -22.05 -12.25
CA LEU A 69 -54.51 -22.88 -13.45
C LEU A 69 -55.20 -24.25 -13.27
N LYS A 70 -54.98 -24.90 -12.13
CA LYS A 70 -55.58 -26.19 -11.81
C LYS A 70 -57.11 -26.12 -11.86
N LYS A 71 -57.73 -25.12 -11.22
CA LYS A 71 -59.18 -24.88 -11.27
C LYS A 71 -59.69 -24.60 -12.67
N LEU A 72 -58.95 -23.84 -13.50
CA LEU A 72 -59.39 -23.57 -14.89
C LEU A 72 -59.35 -24.82 -15.76
N ILE A 73 -58.37 -25.72 -15.55
CA ILE A 73 -58.34 -27.02 -16.25
C ILE A 73 -59.50 -27.93 -15.81
N GLU A 74 -59.78 -28.01 -14.50
CA GLU A 74 -60.87 -28.79 -13.92
C GLU A 74 -62.26 -28.32 -14.43
N LEU A 75 -62.45 -27.01 -14.65
CA LEU A 75 -63.69 -26.40 -15.17
C LEU A 75 -63.80 -26.46 -16.70
N GLY A 76 -62.80 -27.02 -17.42
CA GLY A 76 -62.86 -27.10 -18.89
C GLY A 76 -62.80 -25.73 -19.58
N ALA A 77 -62.12 -24.76 -19.04
CA ALA A 77 -62.00 -23.39 -19.58
C ALA A 77 -61.43 -23.38 -21.03
N PRO A 78 -61.76 -22.38 -21.87
CA PRO A 78 -61.24 -22.25 -23.22
C PRO A 78 -59.72 -22.23 -23.28
N ASP A 79 -59.12 -22.89 -24.29
CA ASP A 79 -57.73 -23.07 -24.47
C ASP A 79 -56.93 -21.73 -24.40
N ILE A 80 -57.49 -20.64 -24.90
CA ILE A 80 -56.85 -19.32 -24.89
C ILE A 80 -56.59 -18.84 -23.45
N ILE A 81 -57.57 -19.06 -22.55
CA ILE A 81 -57.46 -18.69 -21.13
C ILE A 81 -56.42 -19.57 -20.42
N VAL A 82 -56.48 -20.89 -20.69
CA VAL A 82 -55.53 -21.86 -20.10
C VAL A 82 -54.08 -21.55 -20.54
N ARG A 83 -53.88 -21.26 -21.83
CA ARG A 83 -52.55 -20.87 -22.35
C ARG A 83 -52.04 -19.58 -21.71
N ASN A 84 -52.90 -18.59 -21.53
CA ASN A 84 -52.51 -17.33 -20.88
C ASN A 84 -52.14 -17.56 -19.41
N GLU A 85 -52.87 -18.38 -18.66
CA GLU A 85 -52.56 -18.67 -17.27
C GLU A 85 -51.27 -19.51 -17.13
N LYS A 86 -51.01 -20.46 -18.07
CA LYS A 86 -49.73 -21.16 -18.15
C LYS A 86 -48.56 -20.17 -18.35
N ARG A 87 -48.72 -19.19 -19.24
CA ARG A 87 -47.71 -18.13 -19.43
C ARG A 87 -47.49 -17.30 -18.16
N MET A 88 -48.56 -16.94 -17.46
CA MET A 88 -48.49 -16.18 -16.20
C MET A 88 -47.86 -16.99 -15.07
N LEU A 89 -48.07 -18.32 -15.03
CA LEU A 89 -47.39 -19.22 -14.10
C LEU A 89 -45.89 -19.28 -14.40
N GLN A 90 -45.51 -19.42 -15.67
CA GLN A 90 -44.12 -19.39 -16.10
C GLN A 90 -43.45 -18.08 -15.70
N GLU A 91 -44.07 -16.93 -15.94
CA GLU A 91 -43.55 -15.62 -15.50
C GLU A 91 -43.38 -15.54 -13.97
N SER A 92 -44.27 -16.15 -13.20
CA SER A 92 -44.15 -16.18 -11.74
C SER A 92 -43.00 -17.04 -11.26
N VAL A 93 -42.69 -18.15 -11.93
CA VAL A 93 -41.55 -19.01 -11.64
C VAL A 93 -40.25 -18.32 -12.08
N ASP A 94 -40.23 -17.68 -13.24
CA ASP A 94 -39.10 -16.90 -13.71
C ASP A 94 -38.75 -15.78 -12.73
N ALA A 95 -39.75 -15.07 -12.20
CA ALA A 95 -39.58 -14.03 -11.20
C ALA A 95 -39.05 -14.58 -9.85
N LEU A 96 -39.46 -15.78 -9.45
CA LEU A 96 -38.95 -16.44 -8.25
C LEU A 96 -37.45 -16.77 -8.37
N ILE A 97 -37.01 -17.25 -9.54
CA ILE A 97 -35.67 -17.68 -9.77
C ILE A 97 -34.74 -16.44 -10.00
N ASP A 98 -35.11 -15.58 -10.95
CA ASP A 98 -34.33 -14.36 -11.28
C ASP A 98 -35.27 -13.23 -11.74
N ASN A 99 -35.72 -12.40 -10.79
CA ASN A 99 -36.65 -11.32 -11.04
C ASN A 99 -36.02 -10.22 -11.91
N GLY A 100 -36.68 -9.87 -13.00
CA GLY A 100 -36.26 -8.84 -13.93
C GLY A 100 -35.33 -9.31 -15.07
N ARG A 101 -35.05 -10.62 -15.17
CA ARG A 101 -34.30 -11.18 -16.29
C ARG A 101 -35.15 -11.22 -17.59
N HIS A 102 -36.44 -11.47 -17.48
CA HIS A 102 -37.39 -11.45 -18.58
C HIS A 102 -38.47 -10.42 -18.30
N GLY A 103 -38.57 -9.36 -19.10
CA GLY A 103 -39.58 -8.35 -19.00
C GLY A 103 -39.44 -7.40 -17.80
N ARG A 104 -40.50 -6.79 -17.36
CA ARG A 104 -40.50 -5.88 -16.21
C ARG A 104 -40.42 -6.68 -14.91
N PRO A 105 -39.56 -6.23 -13.97
CA PRO A 105 -39.48 -6.93 -12.68
C PRO A 105 -40.76 -6.82 -11.90
N VAL A 106 -41.06 -7.88 -11.15
CA VAL A 106 -42.17 -7.89 -10.19
C VAL A 106 -41.81 -6.98 -9.03
N THR A 107 -42.67 -6.02 -8.73
CA THR A 107 -42.43 -5.01 -7.69
C THR A 107 -43.34 -5.22 -6.49
N GLY A 108 -42.86 -4.80 -5.34
CA GLY A 108 -43.61 -4.68 -4.10
C GLY A 108 -44.09 -3.24 -3.86
N PRO A 109 -44.45 -2.88 -2.63
CA PRO A 109 -44.80 -1.52 -2.25
C PRO A 109 -43.70 -0.53 -2.67
N ASN A 110 -44.11 0.66 -3.10
CA ASN A 110 -43.20 1.74 -3.57
C ASN A 110 -42.41 1.40 -4.84
N ASN A 111 -42.94 0.54 -5.71
CA ASN A 111 -42.30 0.12 -6.97
C ASN A 111 -40.88 -0.47 -6.80
N ARG A 112 -40.53 -0.93 -5.61
CA ARG A 112 -39.22 -1.61 -5.35
C ARG A 112 -39.31 -3.03 -5.96
N PRO A 113 -38.31 -3.44 -6.80
CA PRO A 113 -38.22 -4.81 -7.28
C PRO A 113 -38.07 -5.79 -6.11
N LEU A 114 -38.80 -6.91 -6.15
CA LEU A 114 -38.68 -7.96 -5.14
C LEU A 114 -37.39 -8.74 -5.32
N LYS A 115 -36.73 -9.09 -4.21
CA LYS A 115 -35.45 -9.83 -4.20
C LYS A 115 -35.71 -11.32 -4.46
N SER A 116 -35.24 -11.82 -5.61
CA SER A 116 -35.39 -13.22 -6.03
C SER A 116 -34.36 -14.14 -5.41
N LEU A 117 -34.45 -15.45 -5.66
CA LEU A 117 -33.44 -16.44 -5.22
C LEU A 117 -32.04 -16.14 -5.78
N SER A 118 -31.96 -15.77 -7.05
CA SER A 118 -30.71 -15.38 -7.70
C SER A 118 -30.09 -14.13 -7.04
N ASP A 119 -30.91 -13.14 -6.68
CA ASP A 119 -30.49 -11.92 -6.02
C ASP A 119 -29.96 -12.16 -4.60
N MET A 120 -30.37 -13.24 -3.95
CA MET A 120 -29.85 -13.65 -2.66
C MET A 120 -28.42 -14.20 -2.76
N LEU A 121 -28.00 -14.69 -3.91
CA LEU A 121 -26.67 -15.31 -4.13
C LEU A 121 -25.70 -14.34 -4.82
N LYS A 122 -26.19 -13.58 -5.80
CA LYS A 122 -25.37 -12.69 -6.63
C LYS A 122 -25.14 -11.32 -5.99
N GLY A 123 -24.08 -10.66 -6.45
CA GLY A 123 -23.77 -9.28 -6.09
C GLY A 123 -23.10 -9.10 -4.72
N LYS A 124 -22.88 -7.84 -4.34
CA LYS A 124 -22.17 -7.44 -3.11
C LYS A 124 -22.94 -7.83 -1.83
N GLN A 125 -24.27 -7.86 -1.92
CA GLN A 125 -25.17 -8.19 -0.80
C GLN A 125 -25.67 -9.65 -0.85
N GLY A 126 -25.13 -10.45 -1.79
CA GLY A 126 -25.44 -11.87 -1.88
C GLY A 126 -24.73 -12.70 -0.82
N ARG A 127 -25.20 -13.95 -0.62
CA ARG A 127 -24.66 -14.87 0.40
C ARG A 127 -23.16 -15.13 0.24
N PHE A 128 -22.68 -15.30 -1.00
CA PHE A 128 -21.27 -15.57 -1.24
C PHE A 128 -20.38 -14.43 -0.74
N ARG A 129 -20.69 -13.19 -1.07
CA ARG A 129 -19.85 -12.04 -0.71
C ARG A 129 -20.09 -11.50 0.70
N GLN A 130 -21.30 -11.59 1.22
CA GLN A 130 -21.66 -10.99 2.50
C GLN A 130 -21.50 -11.94 3.68
N ASN A 131 -21.73 -13.25 3.49
CA ASN A 131 -21.81 -14.20 4.60
C ASN A 131 -20.81 -15.36 4.52
N LEU A 132 -20.29 -15.71 3.31
CA LEU A 132 -19.37 -16.83 3.13
C LEU A 132 -17.92 -16.41 2.99
N LEU A 133 -17.62 -15.44 2.11
CA LEU A 133 -16.26 -14.91 1.93
C LEU A 133 -15.81 -14.00 3.08
N GLY A 134 -16.74 -13.50 3.86
CA GLY A 134 -16.47 -12.70 5.04
C GLY A 134 -17.66 -12.70 5.98
N LYS A 135 -17.40 -12.78 7.28
CA LYS A 135 -18.42 -12.79 8.33
C LYS A 135 -18.16 -11.66 9.34
N ARG A 136 -19.21 -11.20 10.00
CA ARG A 136 -19.06 -10.37 11.20
C ARG A 136 -18.57 -11.27 12.33
N VAL A 137 -17.56 -10.78 13.05
CA VAL A 137 -16.91 -11.54 14.13
C VAL A 137 -17.01 -10.77 15.44
N ASP A 138 -17.08 -11.52 16.56
CA ASP A 138 -16.99 -10.99 17.89
C ASP A 138 -15.51 -10.71 18.26
N TYR A 139 -15.26 -10.13 19.42
CA TYR A 139 -13.93 -9.74 19.90
C TYR A 139 -13.20 -8.84 18.92
N SER A 140 -13.93 -7.90 18.36
CA SER A 140 -13.42 -6.90 17.44
C SER A 140 -13.96 -5.52 17.82
N GLY A 141 -13.20 -4.49 17.48
CA GLY A 141 -13.57 -3.10 17.72
C GLY A 141 -13.04 -2.22 16.61
N ARG A 142 -13.42 -0.96 16.62
CA ARG A 142 -12.95 0.04 15.66
C ARG A 142 -12.80 1.38 16.33
N SER A 143 -11.69 2.08 16.06
CA SER A 143 -11.46 3.42 16.53
C SER A 143 -10.57 4.21 15.58
N VAL A 144 -10.52 5.50 15.79
CA VAL A 144 -9.61 6.41 15.09
C VAL A 144 -8.18 6.12 15.52
N ILE A 145 -7.23 6.31 14.62
CA ILE A 145 -5.80 6.15 14.88
C ILE A 145 -5.11 7.50 15.08
N VAL A 146 -4.12 7.50 15.95
CA VAL A 146 -3.20 8.63 16.16
C VAL A 146 -1.77 8.12 16.20
N VAL A 147 -0.81 9.01 15.97
CA VAL A 147 0.60 8.66 16.01
C VAL A 147 1.04 8.29 17.44
N GLY A 148 1.84 7.23 17.56
CA GLY A 148 2.51 6.83 18.80
C GLY A 148 4.02 6.84 18.61
N PRO A 149 4.70 7.99 18.71
CA PRO A 149 6.14 8.08 18.45
C PRO A 149 6.98 7.32 19.48
N ASP A 150 6.46 7.14 20.69
CA ASP A 150 7.15 6.45 21.80
C ASP A 150 7.05 4.92 21.72
N LEU A 151 6.17 4.40 20.87
CA LEU A 151 5.97 2.96 20.71
C LEU A 151 7.18 2.30 20.06
N LYS A 152 7.44 1.06 20.48
CA LYS A 152 8.36 0.17 19.76
C LYS A 152 7.65 -0.47 18.56
N MET A 153 8.44 -0.96 17.59
CA MET A 153 7.94 -1.49 16.33
C MET A 153 6.86 -2.57 16.48
N TYR A 154 6.95 -3.38 17.54
CA TYR A 154 6.00 -4.47 17.82
C TYR A 154 4.83 -4.03 18.70
N GLN A 155 4.73 -2.78 19.12
CA GLN A 155 3.74 -2.29 20.07
C GLN A 155 2.66 -1.44 19.38
N CYS A 156 1.45 -1.48 19.94
CA CYS A 156 0.38 -0.55 19.64
C CYS A 156 -0.25 -0.02 20.92
N GLY A 157 -0.76 1.21 20.89
CA GLY A 157 -1.49 1.79 22.02
C GLY A 157 -2.98 1.47 21.90
N LEU A 158 -3.52 0.72 22.85
CA LEU A 158 -4.93 0.35 22.89
C LEU A 158 -5.65 1.16 23.97
N PRO A 159 -6.76 1.86 23.66
CA PRO A 159 -7.58 2.55 24.65
C PRO A 159 -8.04 1.60 25.76
N LYS A 160 -7.94 2.05 27.01
CA LYS A 160 -8.29 1.25 28.19
C LYS A 160 -9.72 0.71 28.15
N GLU A 161 -10.70 1.55 27.79
CA GLU A 161 -12.11 1.16 27.71
C GLU A 161 -12.32 0.07 26.64
N MET A 162 -11.69 0.22 25.50
CA MET A 162 -11.75 -0.78 24.42
C MET A 162 -11.07 -2.08 24.81
N ALA A 163 -9.91 -2.00 25.47
CA ALA A 163 -9.20 -3.17 25.97
C ALA A 163 -10.04 -3.96 26.97
N LEU A 164 -10.68 -3.29 27.91
CA LEU A 164 -11.53 -3.93 28.92
C LEU A 164 -12.69 -4.73 28.27
N GLU A 165 -13.32 -4.17 27.25
CA GLU A 165 -14.43 -4.87 26.57
C GLU A 165 -13.93 -6.05 25.70
N LEU A 166 -12.83 -5.88 24.98
CA LEU A 166 -12.23 -6.95 24.16
C LEU A 166 -11.74 -8.13 24.99
N PHE A 167 -11.04 -7.84 26.10
CA PHE A 167 -10.46 -8.86 26.99
C PHE A 167 -11.39 -9.30 28.12
N LYS A 168 -12.64 -8.86 28.13
CA LYS A 168 -13.61 -9.10 29.18
C LYS A 168 -13.67 -10.56 29.71
N PRO A 169 -13.77 -11.61 28.87
CA PRO A 169 -13.78 -12.98 29.34
C PRO A 169 -12.50 -13.40 30.06
N PHE A 170 -11.35 -12.93 29.56
CA PHE A 170 -10.04 -13.25 30.15
C PHE A 170 -9.85 -12.56 31.50
N VAL A 171 -10.30 -11.31 31.62
CA VAL A 171 -10.28 -10.55 32.87
C VAL A 171 -11.22 -11.20 33.89
N MET A 172 -12.45 -11.57 33.49
CA MET A 172 -13.38 -12.29 34.36
C MET A 172 -12.81 -13.60 34.87
N LYS A 173 -12.20 -14.40 33.99
CA LYS A 173 -11.52 -15.64 34.38
C LYS A 173 -10.42 -15.34 35.40
N ARG A 174 -9.57 -14.39 35.17
CA ARG A 174 -8.47 -14.01 36.06
C ARG A 174 -8.95 -13.57 37.44
N LEU A 175 -10.03 -12.78 37.51
CA LEU A 175 -10.63 -12.35 38.77
C LEU A 175 -11.20 -13.53 39.58
N VAL A 176 -11.75 -14.54 38.92
CA VAL A 176 -12.24 -15.75 39.57
C VAL A 176 -11.08 -16.64 40.03
N ASP A 177 -10.05 -16.81 39.19
CA ASP A 177 -8.85 -17.61 39.51
C ASP A 177 -8.04 -17.01 40.69
N GLN A 178 -8.11 -15.69 40.87
CA GLN A 178 -7.50 -14.97 42.00
C GLN A 178 -8.39 -14.89 43.27
N GLU A 179 -9.56 -15.53 43.25
CA GLU A 179 -10.56 -15.48 44.31
C GLU A 179 -11.08 -14.10 44.69
N ILE A 180 -10.82 -13.07 43.85
CA ILE A 180 -11.35 -11.73 44.03
C ILE A 180 -12.86 -11.69 43.73
N ALA A 181 -13.30 -12.50 42.80
CA ALA A 181 -14.71 -12.68 42.46
C ALA A 181 -15.16 -14.12 42.84
N THR A 182 -16.26 -14.23 43.54
CA THR A 182 -16.79 -15.53 44.02
C THR A 182 -17.36 -16.39 42.87
N ASN A 183 -17.82 -15.77 41.80
CA ASN A 183 -18.36 -16.47 40.64
C ASN A 183 -18.32 -15.53 39.39
N ILE A 184 -18.53 -16.11 38.19
CA ILE A 184 -18.51 -15.41 36.93
C ILE A 184 -19.55 -14.26 36.89
N LYS A 185 -20.71 -14.43 37.53
CA LYS A 185 -21.76 -13.39 37.56
C LYS A 185 -21.33 -12.17 38.37
N ASN A 186 -20.59 -12.39 39.46
CA ASN A 186 -20.00 -11.33 40.28
C ASN A 186 -18.84 -10.67 39.52
N ALA A 187 -17.94 -11.46 38.92
CA ALA A 187 -16.85 -10.94 38.09
C ALA A 187 -17.37 -10.03 36.96
N ARG A 188 -18.44 -10.44 36.30
CA ARG A 188 -19.09 -9.60 35.26
C ARG A 188 -19.58 -8.26 35.79
N LYS A 189 -20.24 -8.27 36.96
CA LYS A 189 -20.71 -7.02 37.59
C LYS A 189 -19.54 -6.10 38.01
N MET A 190 -18.43 -6.68 38.44
CA MET A 190 -17.22 -5.91 38.77
C MET A 190 -16.60 -5.27 37.53
N VAL A 191 -16.48 -6.02 36.44
CA VAL A 191 -15.95 -5.53 35.16
C VAL A 191 -16.86 -4.47 34.53
N ASP A 192 -18.20 -4.67 34.56
CA ASP A 192 -19.17 -3.72 34.01
C ASP A 192 -19.15 -2.37 34.76
N LYS A 193 -18.85 -2.36 36.05
CA LYS A 193 -18.69 -1.14 36.83
C LYS A 193 -17.33 -0.46 36.61
N ALA A 194 -16.29 -1.23 36.26
CA ALA A 194 -14.91 -0.79 36.03
C ALA A 194 -14.34 0.20 37.09
N ALA A 195 -14.93 0.21 38.29
CA ALA A 195 -14.57 1.14 39.36
C ALA A 195 -13.45 0.64 40.27
N LEU A 196 -13.15 -0.66 40.23
CA LEU A 196 -12.19 -1.30 41.12
C LEU A 196 -10.80 -1.36 40.49
N LYS A 197 -9.77 -1.08 41.27
CA LYS A 197 -8.38 -1.12 40.83
C LYS A 197 -7.97 -2.53 40.38
N GLU A 198 -8.45 -3.55 41.08
CA GLU A 198 -8.17 -4.95 40.81
C GLU A 198 -8.56 -5.40 39.41
N VAL A 199 -9.59 -4.77 38.79
CA VAL A 199 -10.00 -5.04 37.39
C VAL A 199 -8.95 -4.55 36.41
N TRP A 200 -8.38 -3.38 36.68
CA TRP A 200 -7.32 -2.80 35.83
C TRP A 200 -6.00 -3.53 35.97
N ASP A 201 -5.65 -3.93 37.21
CA ASP A 201 -4.46 -4.74 37.48
C ASP A 201 -4.56 -6.12 36.79
N ALA A 202 -5.75 -6.75 36.84
CA ALA A 202 -6.00 -8.00 36.12
C ALA A 202 -5.93 -7.82 34.61
N LEU A 203 -6.45 -6.71 34.07
CA LEU A 203 -6.38 -6.38 32.64
C LEU A 203 -4.92 -6.22 32.18
N GLU A 204 -4.10 -5.51 32.92
CA GLU A 204 -2.68 -5.28 32.59
C GLU A 204 -1.91 -6.61 32.49
N VAL A 205 -2.17 -7.54 33.42
CA VAL A 205 -1.56 -8.87 33.38
C VAL A 205 -2.04 -9.71 32.22
N VAL A 206 -3.33 -9.64 31.89
CA VAL A 206 -3.93 -10.41 30.78
C VAL A 206 -3.43 -9.93 29.44
N ILE A 207 -3.26 -8.63 29.26
CA ILE A 207 -2.79 -8.02 28.00
C ILE A 207 -1.33 -8.40 27.72
N LYS A 208 -0.54 -8.55 28.75
CA LYS A 208 0.88 -8.90 28.60
C LYS A 208 1.02 -10.22 27.86
N ASN A 209 1.79 -10.20 26.78
CA ASN A 209 2.00 -11.34 25.89
C ASN A 209 0.76 -11.85 25.12
N HIS A 210 -0.31 -11.07 25.01
CA HIS A 210 -1.46 -11.40 24.19
C HIS A 210 -1.52 -10.47 22.98
N PRO A 211 -1.09 -10.91 21.78
CA PRO A 211 -1.06 -10.07 20.59
C PRO A 211 -2.48 -9.73 20.12
N VAL A 212 -2.63 -8.57 19.53
CA VAL A 212 -3.84 -8.14 18.85
C VAL A 212 -3.56 -7.87 17.37
N LEU A 213 -4.57 -8.04 16.51
CA LEU A 213 -4.46 -7.77 15.09
C LEU A 213 -5.07 -6.41 14.80
N LEU A 214 -4.33 -5.55 14.09
CA LEU A 214 -4.84 -4.29 13.55
C LEU A 214 -5.03 -4.41 12.04
N ASN A 215 -6.16 -3.92 11.55
CA ASN A 215 -6.51 -3.89 10.14
C ASN A 215 -6.99 -2.52 9.71
N ARG A 216 -6.53 -2.05 8.55
CA ARG A 216 -7.06 -0.86 7.87
C ARG A 216 -7.70 -1.25 6.55
N ALA A 217 -8.93 -0.83 6.33
CA ALA A 217 -9.59 -0.94 5.03
C ALA A 217 -9.21 0.26 4.11
N PRO A 218 -8.97 0.02 2.80
CA PRO A 218 -9.02 -1.26 2.11
C PRO A 218 -7.75 -2.12 2.36
N THR A 219 -7.94 -3.42 2.58
CA THR A 219 -6.83 -4.38 2.73
C THR A 219 -6.36 -4.83 1.36
N LEU A 220 -5.33 -4.19 0.80
CA LEU A 220 -4.83 -4.44 -0.54
C LEU A 220 -3.79 -5.56 -0.62
N HIS A 221 -3.09 -5.83 0.48
CA HIS A 221 -2.05 -6.84 0.59
C HIS A 221 -1.97 -7.38 2.03
N ARG A 222 -1.19 -8.44 2.24
CA ARG A 222 -1.11 -9.12 3.55
C ARG A 222 -0.65 -8.21 4.70
N LEU A 223 0.15 -7.18 4.44
CA LEU A 223 0.61 -6.23 5.47
C LEU A 223 -0.47 -5.22 5.90
N GLY A 224 -1.65 -5.25 5.29
CA GLY A 224 -2.84 -4.52 5.76
C GLY A 224 -3.45 -5.11 7.04
N ILE A 225 -2.98 -6.28 7.48
CA ILE A 225 -3.29 -6.89 8.77
C ILE A 225 -1.97 -7.29 9.43
N GLN A 226 -1.66 -6.71 10.58
CA GLN A 226 -0.43 -7.02 11.33
C GLN A 226 -0.77 -7.20 12.81
N ALA A 227 0.04 -8.02 13.49
CA ALA A 227 -0.06 -8.24 14.92
C ALA A 227 0.82 -7.26 15.69
N PHE A 228 0.33 -6.85 16.85
CA PHE A 228 1.04 -5.98 17.78
C PHE A 228 0.81 -6.43 19.21
N GLU A 229 1.76 -6.15 20.09
CA GLU A 229 1.56 -6.24 21.52
C GLU A 229 0.89 -4.97 22.04
N PRO A 230 -0.31 -5.05 22.64
CA PRO A 230 -1.02 -3.86 23.08
C PRO A 230 -0.42 -3.29 24.36
N ILE A 231 -0.37 -1.96 24.42
CA ILE A 231 -0.09 -1.17 25.61
C ILE A 231 -1.32 -0.32 25.91
N LEU A 232 -1.73 -0.28 27.17
CA LEU A 232 -2.87 0.55 27.59
C LEU A 232 -2.52 2.03 27.48
N VAL A 233 -3.41 2.79 26.85
CA VAL A 233 -3.28 4.23 26.70
C VAL A 233 -4.55 4.93 27.13
N GLU A 234 -4.40 6.16 27.61
CA GLU A 234 -5.52 7.03 27.90
C GLU A 234 -6.13 7.59 26.61
N GLY A 235 -7.41 7.93 26.66
CA GLY A 235 -8.16 8.44 25.52
C GLY A 235 -8.93 7.34 24.78
N ARG A 236 -9.42 7.65 23.57
CA ARG A 236 -10.28 6.77 22.78
C ARG A 236 -9.67 6.39 21.44
N ALA A 237 -8.50 6.91 21.12
CA ALA A 237 -7.80 6.65 19.86
C ALA A 237 -6.74 5.57 20.02
N ILE A 238 -6.62 4.71 19.01
CA ILE A 238 -5.54 3.70 18.91
C ILE A 238 -4.26 4.43 18.55
N ARG A 239 -3.16 4.20 19.28
CA ARG A 239 -1.85 4.70 18.91
C ARG A 239 -1.14 3.70 18.00
N LEU A 240 -0.66 4.20 16.88
CA LEU A 240 0.01 3.40 15.86
C LEU A 240 1.46 3.86 15.69
N HIS A 241 2.37 2.90 15.55
CA HIS A 241 3.78 3.16 15.29
C HIS A 241 3.95 3.84 13.92
N PRO A 242 4.69 4.95 13.81
CA PRO A 242 4.78 5.72 12.56
C PRO A 242 5.38 4.94 11.37
N LEU A 243 6.31 4.01 11.60
CA LEU A 243 6.94 3.25 10.51
C LEU A 243 6.01 2.23 9.84
N VAL A 244 4.97 1.75 10.51
CA VAL A 244 4.00 0.82 9.90
C VAL A 244 2.93 1.52 9.07
N CYS A 245 2.79 2.84 9.16
CA CYS A 245 1.82 3.61 8.38
C CYS A 245 1.98 3.40 6.88
N THR A 246 3.22 3.23 6.39
CA THR A 246 3.49 2.96 4.97
C THR A 246 2.89 1.64 4.51
N ALA A 247 2.99 0.57 5.33
CA ALA A 247 2.42 -0.73 5.03
C ALA A 247 0.89 -0.70 5.00
N TYR A 248 0.27 0.04 5.90
CA TYR A 248 -1.18 0.23 5.96
C TYR A 248 -1.71 1.26 4.97
N ASN A 249 -0.83 2.06 4.35
CA ASN A 249 -1.20 3.28 3.63
C ASN A 249 -2.12 4.17 4.49
N ALA A 250 -1.77 4.30 5.79
CA ALA A 250 -2.55 5.03 6.78
C ALA A 250 -1.97 6.43 7.02
N ASP A 251 -2.84 7.39 7.24
CA ASP A 251 -2.51 8.72 7.73
C ASP A 251 -3.38 9.07 8.94
N PHE A 252 -3.09 10.19 9.58
CA PHE A 252 -3.74 10.58 10.84
C PHE A 252 -4.73 11.74 10.63
N ASP A 253 -5.38 11.78 9.48
CA ASP A 253 -6.38 12.79 9.11
C ASP A 253 -7.83 12.44 9.54
N GLY A 254 -8.00 11.36 10.29
CA GLY A 254 -9.29 10.80 10.72
C GLY A 254 -9.48 9.34 10.33
N ASP A 255 -8.44 8.68 9.82
CA ASP A 255 -8.46 7.26 9.52
C ASP A 255 -8.82 6.43 10.74
N GLN A 256 -9.56 5.34 10.49
CA GLN A 256 -9.94 4.36 11.49
C GLN A 256 -9.32 3.01 11.18
N MET A 257 -8.99 2.26 12.23
CA MET A 257 -8.54 0.88 12.11
C MET A 257 -9.41 -0.05 12.95
N ALA A 258 -9.61 -1.26 12.43
CA ALA A 258 -10.25 -2.33 13.16
C ALA A 258 -9.20 -3.09 14.00
N ILE A 259 -9.61 -3.52 15.19
CA ILE A 259 -8.83 -4.38 16.06
C ILE A 259 -9.53 -5.72 16.22
N HIS A 260 -8.75 -6.80 16.23
CA HIS A 260 -9.24 -8.17 16.42
C HIS A 260 -8.39 -8.89 17.47
N LEU A 261 -9.05 -9.69 18.30
CA LEU A 261 -8.40 -10.43 19.37
C LEU A 261 -8.31 -11.91 18.99
N PRO A 262 -7.12 -12.50 18.80
CA PRO A 262 -6.93 -13.94 18.69
C PRO A 262 -7.32 -14.63 20.00
N LEU A 263 -8.16 -15.68 19.94
CA LEU A 263 -8.68 -16.33 21.15
C LEU A 263 -7.92 -17.59 21.53
N SER A 264 -7.64 -18.49 20.57
CA SER A 264 -6.95 -19.74 20.84
C SER A 264 -5.44 -19.57 20.97
N ALA A 265 -4.78 -20.52 21.62
CA ALA A 265 -3.32 -20.51 21.77
C ALA A 265 -2.61 -20.61 20.40
N GLU A 266 -3.18 -21.40 19.48
CA GLU A 266 -2.67 -21.57 18.13
C GLU A 266 -2.77 -20.25 17.35
N ALA A 267 -3.93 -19.56 17.41
CA ALA A 267 -4.12 -18.27 16.76
C ALA A 267 -3.18 -17.19 17.32
N GLN A 268 -2.95 -17.19 18.64
CA GLN A 268 -1.98 -16.29 19.29
C GLN A 268 -0.54 -16.59 18.85
N ALA A 269 -0.19 -17.87 18.71
CA ALA A 269 1.13 -18.29 18.22
C ALA A 269 1.34 -17.88 16.78
N GLU A 270 0.37 -18.08 15.89
CA GLU A 270 0.42 -17.62 14.51
C GLU A 270 0.53 -16.08 14.41
N ALA A 271 -0.25 -15.37 15.21
CA ALA A 271 -0.17 -13.90 15.28
C ALA A 271 1.23 -13.43 15.68
N ARG A 272 1.85 -14.10 16.65
CA ARG A 272 3.19 -13.75 17.16
C ARG A 272 4.31 -14.11 16.20
N PHE A 273 4.29 -15.30 15.62
CA PHE A 273 5.40 -15.79 14.79
C PHE A 273 5.31 -15.38 13.34
N LEU A 274 4.10 -15.28 12.77
CA LEU A 274 3.91 -14.99 11.34
C LEU A 274 3.48 -13.56 11.07
N MET A 275 2.69 -12.93 11.95
CA MET A 275 2.02 -11.66 11.67
C MET A 275 2.58 -10.46 12.44
N LEU A 276 3.51 -10.65 13.38
CA LEU A 276 4.07 -9.55 14.16
C LEU A 276 4.74 -8.52 13.26
N ALA A 277 4.47 -7.24 13.50
CA ALA A 277 4.99 -6.14 12.68
C ALA A 277 6.52 -6.12 12.59
N ALA A 278 7.21 -6.43 13.69
CA ALA A 278 8.67 -6.52 13.73
C ALA A 278 9.26 -7.62 12.83
N GLY A 279 8.50 -8.68 12.51
CA GLY A 279 8.90 -9.74 11.58
C GLY A 279 8.61 -9.46 10.11
N ASN A 280 7.71 -8.50 9.82
CA ASN A 280 7.19 -8.23 8.48
C ASN A 280 7.74 -6.89 7.92
N LEU A 281 9.06 -6.77 7.86
CA LEU A 281 9.74 -5.57 7.40
C LEU A 281 9.88 -5.47 5.88
N LEU A 282 9.69 -6.58 5.15
CA LEU A 282 9.88 -6.68 3.69
C LEU A 282 8.54 -6.73 2.95
N LYS A 283 8.51 -6.12 1.77
CA LYS A 283 7.37 -6.21 0.85
C LYS A 283 7.32 -7.60 0.21
N PRO A 284 6.14 -8.23 0.13
CA PRO A 284 6.02 -9.53 -0.54
C PRO A 284 6.16 -9.46 -2.06
N SER A 285 6.08 -8.26 -2.68
CA SER A 285 6.17 -8.09 -4.13
C SER A 285 7.60 -8.16 -4.66
N ASP A 286 8.53 -7.45 -4.02
CA ASP A 286 9.90 -7.22 -4.49
C ASP A 286 10.97 -7.53 -3.44
N GLY A 287 10.58 -7.92 -2.22
CA GLY A 287 11.51 -8.20 -1.13
C GLY A 287 12.23 -6.97 -0.56
N ARG A 288 11.90 -5.76 -1.02
CA ARG A 288 12.51 -4.52 -0.50
C ARG A 288 11.86 -4.11 0.83
N PRO A 289 12.58 -3.37 1.69
CA PRO A 289 12.01 -2.88 2.95
C PRO A 289 10.75 -2.03 2.73
N VAL A 290 9.72 -2.28 3.53
CA VAL A 290 8.49 -1.47 3.55
C VAL A 290 8.54 -0.41 4.64
N THR A 291 9.23 -0.70 5.76
CA THR A 291 9.32 0.14 6.96
C THR A 291 10.47 1.13 6.88
N ILE A 292 10.48 1.95 5.83
CA ILE A 292 11.47 3.00 5.65
C ILE A 292 11.01 4.24 6.41
N PRO A 293 11.89 4.93 7.17
CA PRO A 293 11.58 6.22 7.77
C PRO A 293 11.00 7.22 6.77
N THR A 294 10.10 8.06 7.22
CA THR A 294 9.38 9.04 6.39
C THR A 294 9.40 10.42 7.01
N GLN A 295 9.18 11.45 6.21
CA GLN A 295 8.96 12.84 6.65
C GLN A 295 10.03 13.34 7.65
N ASP A 296 9.64 13.70 8.87
CA ASP A 296 10.52 14.27 9.89
C ASP A 296 11.69 13.34 10.28
N MET A 297 11.50 12.03 10.22
CA MET A 297 12.57 11.06 10.49
C MET A 297 13.68 11.14 9.43
N ILE A 298 13.32 11.34 8.15
CA ILE A 298 14.29 11.54 7.08
C ILE A 298 14.97 12.90 7.25
N LEU A 299 14.19 13.95 7.52
CA LEU A 299 14.72 15.30 7.68
C LEU A 299 15.74 15.37 8.83
N GLY A 300 15.45 14.74 9.97
CA GLY A 300 16.36 14.66 11.09
C GLY A 300 17.64 13.86 10.77
N SER A 301 17.53 12.76 10.05
CA SER A 301 18.70 11.96 9.60
C SER A 301 19.54 12.73 8.58
N TYR A 302 18.91 13.45 7.66
CA TYR A 302 19.57 14.34 6.70
C TYR A 302 20.31 15.46 7.41
N TYR A 303 19.66 16.11 8.37
CA TYR A 303 20.26 17.16 9.18
C TYR A 303 21.48 16.65 9.96
N LEU A 304 21.41 15.48 10.60
CA LEU A 304 22.54 14.88 11.32
C LEU A 304 23.76 14.59 10.44
N THR A 305 23.55 14.17 9.21
CA THR A 305 24.63 13.71 8.31
C THR A 305 25.16 14.81 7.39
N MET A 306 24.63 16.03 7.48
CA MET A 306 25.10 17.19 6.75
C MET A 306 26.51 17.59 7.25
N VAL A 307 27.33 18.11 6.35
CA VAL A 307 28.67 18.62 6.66
C VAL A 307 28.75 20.12 6.36
N ARG A 308 29.23 20.93 7.28
CA ARG A 308 29.39 22.38 7.12
C ARG A 308 30.74 22.81 7.64
N GLU A 309 31.55 23.42 6.78
CA GLU A 309 32.92 23.88 7.13
C GLU A 309 32.90 25.19 7.92
N ASP A 310 31.85 25.96 7.86
CA ASP A 310 31.69 27.28 8.49
C ASP A 310 31.22 27.23 9.95
N GLU A 311 31.02 26.03 10.52
CA GLU A 311 30.63 25.88 11.92
C GLU A 311 31.79 25.97 12.92
N PRO A 312 31.52 26.44 14.16
CA PRO A 312 32.58 26.55 15.17
C PRO A 312 33.19 25.18 15.49
N GLY A 313 34.50 25.15 15.64
CA GLY A 313 35.26 23.96 16.00
C GLY A 313 35.68 23.08 14.83
N ALA A 314 35.50 23.51 13.58
CA ALA A 314 36.00 22.80 12.42
C ALA A 314 37.52 22.56 12.50
N GLY A 315 37.97 21.34 12.16
CA GLY A 315 39.35 20.93 12.17
C GLY A 315 39.93 20.52 13.54
N LYS A 316 39.17 20.60 14.64
CA LYS A 316 39.64 20.15 15.97
C LYS A 316 39.79 18.63 16.01
N VAL A 317 40.75 18.19 16.87
CA VAL A 317 41.10 16.77 17.04
C VAL A 317 40.67 16.30 18.43
N PHE A 318 40.00 15.13 18.50
CA PHE A 318 39.50 14.53 19.72
C PHE A 318 40.08 13.13 19.92
N CYS A 319 40.21 12.72 21.20
CA CYS A 319 40.78 11.43 21.56
C CYS A 319 39.79 10.25 21.35
N ASN A 320 38.49 10.49 21.45
CA ASN A 320 37.44 9.48 21.28
C ASN A 320 36.10 10.13 20.88
N PHE A 321 35.12 9.29 20.59
CA PHE A 321 33.76 9.76 20.23
C PHE A 321 33.01 10.45 21.38
N ASP A 322 33.25 10.01 22.63
CA ASP A 322 32.56 10.58 23.80
C ASP A 322 33.07 12.00 24.10
N GLU A 323 34.37 12.24 23.93
CA GLU A 323 34.93 13.58 24.04
C GLU A 323 34.37 14.53 22.98
N ALA A 324 34.19 14.05 21.74
CA ALA A 324 33.59 14.84 20.68
C ALA A 324 32.10 15.17 20.98
N LYS A 325 31.34 14.21 21.51
CA LYS A 325 29.96 14.43 21.95
C LYS A 325 29.90 15.43 23.10
N MET A 326 30.75 15.33 24.10
CA MET A 326 30.88 16.27 25.21
C MET A 326 31.26 17.69 24.76
N ALA A 327 32.14 17.81 23.78
CA ALA A 327 32.51 19.08 23.18
C ALA A 327 31.35 19.75 22.44
N TYR A 328 30.48 18.95 21.84
CA TYR A 328 29.22 19.44 21.26
C TYR A 328 28.25 19.89 22.33
N ASP A 329 28.03 19.11 23.39
CA ASP A 329 27.12 19.47 24.49
C ASP A 329 27.55 20.75 25.21
N THR A 330 28.84 21.03 25.27
CA THR A 330 29.41 22.27 25.83
C THR A 330 29.46 23.45 24.84
N GLY A 331 29.03 23.24 23.59
CA GLY A 331 29.00 24.28 22.55
C GLY A 331 30.36 24.65 21.93
N VAL A 332 31.42 23.87 22.20
CA VAL A 332 32.77 24.08 21.67
C VAL A 332 32.89 23.68 20.20
N VAL A 333 32.01 22.77 19.74
CA VAL A 333 31.99 22.23 18.37
C VAL A 333 30.53 22.23 17.88
N GLY A 334 30.35 22.62 16.61
CA GLY A 334 29.05 22.52 15.93
C GLY A 334 28.72 21.08 15.53
N LEU A 335 27.42 20.80 15.33
CA LEU A 335 26.95 19.48 14.96
C LEU A 335 27.48 18.98 13.60
N HIS A 336 27.64 19.91 12.66
CA HIS A 336 28.03 19.64 11.27
C HIS A 336 29.48 19.96 10.98
N ALA A 337 30.22 20.46 11.98
CA ALA A 337 31.62 20.81 11.82
C ALA A 337 32.50 19.59 11.51
N PRO A 338 33.32 19.59 10.47
CA PRO A 338 34.28 18.51 10.22
C PRO A 338 35.34 18.48 11.30
N ILE A 339 35.46 17.38 12.02
CA ILE A 339 36.41 17.14 13.11
C ILE A 339 37.23 15.90 12.82
N LYS A 340 38.35 15.78 13.55
CA LYS A 340 39.22 14.60 13.50
C LYS A 340 39.13 13.84 14.82
N VAL A 341 38.81 12.55 14.75
CA VAL A 341 38.65 11.72 15.95
C VAL A 341 39.56 10.51 15.87
N ARG A 342 40.24 10.21 16.96
CA ARG A 342 41.05 9.00 17.07
C ARG A 342 40.16 7.82 17.44
N VAL A 343 40.18 6.79 16.61
CA VAL A 343 39.49 5.52 16.84
C VAL A 343 40.53 4.43 17.08
N SER A 344 40.30 3.66 18.14
CA SER A 344 41.14 2.51 18.48
C SER A 344 40.34 1.23 18.33
N LYS A 345 40.87 0.26 17.60
CA LYS A 345 40.28 -1.09 17.46
C LYS A 345 41.33 -2.16 17.74
N GLU A 346 40.94 -3.27 18.32
CA GLU A 346 41.78 -4.45 18.48
C GLU A 346 41.74 -5.30 17.20
N ILE A 347 42.86 -5.44 16.55
CA ILE A 347 43.03 -6.23 15.33
C ILE A 347 44.19 -7.20 15.58
N GLY A 348 43.90 -8.50 15.54
CA GLY A 348 44.90 -9.55 15.75
C GLY A 348 45.59 -9.49 17.12
N GLY A 349 44.91 -9.02 18.17
CA GLY A 349 45.46 -8.91 19.54
C GLY A 349 46.36 -7.67 19.77
N LYS A 350 46.43 -6.74 18.82
CA LYS A 350 47.09 -5.44 18.98
C LYS A 350 46.10 -4.30 18.87
N THR A 351 46.15 -3.34 19.80
CA THR A 351 45.32 -2.13 19.72
C THR A 351 45.97 -1.18 18.72
N ILE A 352 45.34 -1.01 17.58
CA ILE A 352 45.74 -0.06 16.56
C ILE A 352 44.79 1.15 16.63
N SER A 353 45.38 2.36 16.64
CA SER A 353 44.59 3.61 16.64
C SER A 353 44.87 4.42 15.38
N ARG A 354 43.82 5.03 14.85
CA ARG A 354 43.85 5.88 13.67
C ARG A 354 42.98 7.12 13.84
N ILE A 355 43.33 8.18 13.15
CA ILE A 355 42.54 9.41 13.10
C ILE A 355 41.62 9.34 11.85
N ILE A 356 40.33 9.50 12.07
CA ILE A 356 39.33 9.56 11.00
C ILE A 356 38.70 10.95 10.95
N ASN A 357 38.21 11.34 9.77
CA ASN A 357 37.46 12.55 9.59
C ASN A 357 35.96 12.21 9.74
N ALA A 358 35.27 12.94 10.59
CA ALA A 358 33.81 12.77 10.81
C ALA A 358 33.21 14.08 11.31
N THR A 359 31.89 14.16 11.38
CA THR A 359 31.17 15.21 12.13
C THR A 359 30.53 14.61 13.38
N VAL A 360 30.25 15.44 14.39
CA VAL A 360 29.52 14.96 15.57
C VAL A 360 28.18 14.34 15.20
N GLY A 361 27.47 14.94 14.24
CA GLY A 361 26.21 14.40 13.73
C GLY A 361 26.36 13.01 13.10
N GLN A 362 27.39 12.77 12.30
CA GLN A 362 27.69 11.45 11.74
C GLN A 362 28.00 10.41 12.83
N ILE A 363 28.75 10.79 13.87
CA ILE A 363 29.05 9.92 15.01
C ILE A 363 27.75 9.49 15.71
N ILE A 364 26.86 10.45 15.99
CA ILE A 364 25.57 10.19 16.63
C ILE A 364 24.68 9.31 15.75
N PHE A 365 24.66 9.56 14.43
CA PHE A 365 23.86 8.77 13.48
C PHE A 365 24.35 7.32 13.36
N ASN A 366 25.66 7.09 13.43
CA ASN A 366 26.24 5.75 13.36
C ASN A 366 26.12 4.94 14.67
N ASP A 367 25.83 5.58 15.79
CA ASP A 367 25.72 4.91 17.10
C ASP A 367 24.72 3.72 17.12
N PRO A 368 23.48 3.82 16.61
CA PRO A 368 22.56 2.70 16.53
C PRO A 368 22.83 1.72 15.38
N ILE A 369 23.66 2.11 14.40
CA ILE A 369 23.85 1.35 13.15
C ILE A 369 24.98 0.34 13.32
N PRO A 370 24.76 -0.95 12.99
CA PRO A 370 25.83 -1.94 12.95
C PRO A 370 26.96 -1.51 11.99
N GLN A 371 28.20 -1.71 12.41
CA GLN A 371 29.38 -1.26 11.66
C GLN A 371 29.94 -2.36 10.74
N ASP A 372 29.10 -3.26 10.25
CA ASP A 372 29.40 -4.42 9.39
C ASP A 372 28.50 -4.52 8.16
N LEU A 373 27.86 -3.42 7.77
CA LEU A 373 26.90 -3.37 6.67
C LEU A 373 27.56 -3.40 5.27
N GLY A 374 28.88 -3.21 5.17
CA GLY A 374 29.64 -3.29 3.92
C GLY A 374 29.51 -2.06 3.01
N PHE A 375 29.22 -0.87 3.57
CA PHE A 375 29.36 0.40 2.84
C PHE A 375 30.82 0.83 2.74
N VAL A 376 31.64 0.43 3.71
CA VAL A 376 33.07 0.65 3.74
C VAL A 376 33.78 -0.67 3.48
N ASP A 377 34.77 -0.67 2.57
CA ASP A 377 35.59 -1.83 2.31
C ASP A 377 36.56 -2.05 3.48
N ARG A 378 36.24 -3.05 4.32
CA ARG A 378 37.05 -3.40 5.52
C ARG A 378 38.30 -4.21 5.20
N THR A 379 38.48 -4.62 3.94
CA THR A 379 39.71 -5.31 3.50
C THR A 379 40.85 -4.33 3.30
N ASP A 380 40.54 -3.07 3.00
CA ASP A 380 41.49 -1.99 2.89
C ASP A 380 41.93 -1.52 4.29
N SER A 381 43.22 -1.65 4.60
CA SER A 381 43.78 -1.25 5.89
C SER A 381 43.58 0.23 6.21
N GLU A 382 43.40 1.05 5.16
CA GLU A 382 43.19 2.49 5.32
C GLU A 382 41.78 2.82 5.78
N LYS A 383 40.78 2.13 5.27
CA LYS A 383 39.35 2.39 5.52
C LYS A 383 38.76 1.58 6.67
N GLN A 384 39.52 0.67 7.24
CA GLN A 384 39.06 -0.27 8.28
C GLN A 384 38.52 0.42 9.55
N PHE A 385 38.95 1.66 9.81
CA PHE A 385 38.56 2.45 10.97
C PHE A 385 37.41 3.41 10.69
N ASP A 386 37.09 3.69 9.43
CA ASP A 386 36.08 4.66 9.05
C ASP A 386 34.68 4.21 9.53
N LEU A 387 33.81 5.20 9.77
CA LEU A 387 32.41 4.95 10.06
C LEU A 387 31.70 4.39 8.81
N GLU A 388 30.71 3.52 9.00
CA GLU A 388 29.94 2.96 7.88
C GLU A 388 29.22 4.04 7.07
N ILE A 389 28.66 5.05 7.75
CA ILE A 389 27.90 6.11 7.11
C ILE A 389 28.66 7.44 7.25
N THR A 390 29.32 7.85 6.17
CA THR A 390 30.06 9.11 6.07
C THR A 390 29.45 10.07 5.04
N PHE A 391 28.46 9.62 4.28
CA PHE A 391 27.78 10.37 3.24
C PHE A 391 26.47 10.99 3.74
N LEU A 392 25.94 11.95 2.99
CA LEU A 392 24.66 12.60 3.27
C LEU A 392 23.51 11.61 3.10
N VAL A 393 22.73 11.42 4.15
CA VAL A 393 21.66 10.40 4.20
C VAL A 393 20.34 11.00 3.72
N ARG A 394 19.91 10.59 2.53
CA ARG A 394 18.60 10.85 1.95
C ARG A 394 17.69 9.62 2.09
N LYS A 395 16.43 9.74 1.66
CA LYS A 395 15.47 8.63 1.69
C LYS A 395 15.96 7.36 0.98
N LYS A 396 16.64 7.51 -0.15
CA LYS A 396 17.17 6.37 -0.92
C LYS A 396 18.30 5.66 -0.16
N GLU A 397 19.17 6.42 0.43
CA GLU A 397 20.30 5.91 1.22
C GLU A 397 19.80 5.22 2.49
N LEU A 398 18.80 5.79 3.18
CA LEU A 398 18.13 5.13 4.30
C LEU A 398 17.54 3.78 3.90
N GLY A 399 16.86 3.72 2.75
CA GLY A 399 16.34 2.46 2.21
C GLY A 399 17.44 1.40 2.04
N LYS A 400 18.60 1.77 1.48
CA LYS A 400 19.75 0.87 1.31
C LYS A 400 20.37 0.45 2.65
N ILE A 401 20.44 1.36 3.62
CA ILE A 401 20.98 1.05 4.97
C ILE A 401 20.10 0.00 5.65
N ILE A 402 18.78 0.20 5.61
CA ILE A 402 17.82 -0.72 6.22
C ILE A 402 17.83 -2.07 5.52
N ASP A 403 17.88 -2.09 4.19
CA ASP A 403 17.95 -3.31 3.41
C ASP A 403 19.16 -4.15 3.77
N ARG A 404 20.36 -3.55 3.78
CA ARG A 404 21.59 -4.22 4.21
C ARG A 404 21.52 -4.67 5.67
N CYS A 405 20.91 -3.86 6.55
CA CYS A 405 20.76 -4.20 7.95
C CYS A 405 19.87 -5.46 8.12
N ILE A 406 18.79 -5.59 7.35
CA ILE A 406 17.93 -6.78 7.37
C ILE A 406 18.71 -8.03 6.90
N HIS A 407 19.48 -7.90 5.83
CA HIS A 407 20.25 -9.02 5.27
C HIS A 407 21.43 -9.46 6.16
N THR A 408 22.06 -8.51 6.88
CA THR A 408 23.23 -8.81 7.72
C THR A 408 22.83 -9.24 9.12
N CYS A 409 21.91 -8.51 9.76
CA CYS A 409 21.60 -8.67 11.19
C CYS A 409 20.26 -9.36 11.47
N GLY A 410 19.43 -9.58 10.43
CA GLY A 410 18.08 -10.12 10.56
C GLY A 410 17.02 -9.11 11.02
N THR A 411 15.75 -9.53 11.01
CA THR A 411 14.59 -8.63 11.24
C THR A 411 14.51 -8.13 12.69
N ALA A 412 14.83 -8.96 13.68
CA ALA A 412 14.73 -8.58 15.09
C ALA A 412 15.68 -7.43 15.45
N ARG A 413 16.95 -7.55 15.08
CA ARG A 413 17.94 -6.48 15.33
C ARG A 413 17.62 -5.22 14.53
N THR A 414 17.18 -5.38 13.29
CA THR A 414 16.80 -4.25 12.44
C THR A 414 15.62 -3.47 13.02
N SER A 415 14.66 -4.13 13.67
CA SER A 415 13.54 -3.43 14.33
C SER A 415 14.02 -2.50 15.45
N GLU A 416 15.03 -2.89 16.23
CA GLU A 416 15.64 -2.04 17.26
C GLU A 416 16.40 -0.83 16.65
N VAL A 417 17.12 -1.10 15.57
CA VAL A 417 17.83 -0.03 14.82
C VAL A 417 16.85 0.98 14.25
N LEU A 418 15.75 0.51 13.67
CA LEU A 418 14.67 1.37 13.15
C LEU A 418 14.05 2.25 14.24
N ASP A 419 13.78 1.70 15.42
CA ASP A 419 13.25 2.47 16.56
C ASP A 419 14.23 3.55 17.02
N LYS A 420 15.53 3.26 17.05
CA LYS A 420 16.58 4.24 17.39
C LYS A 420 16.70 5.33 16.32
N ILE A 421 16.70 4.97 15.02
CA ILE A 421 16.73 5.93 13.90
C ILE A 421 15.47 6.82 13.95
N LYS A 422 14.30 6.25 14.21
CA LYS A 422 13.05 7.02 14.40
C LYS A 422 13.19 8.06 15.50
N ASN A 423 13.66 7.66 16.68
CA ASN A 423 13.81 8.55 17.83
C ASN A 423 14.84 9.67 17.57
N GLN A 424 16.00 9.31 16.98
CA GLN A 424 16.99 10.30 16.56
C GLN A 424 16.42 11.24 15.50
N GLY A 425 15.74 10.73 14.49
CA GLY A 425 15.14 11.52 13.44
C GLY A 425 14.17 12.57 13.98
N PHE A 426 13.25 12.20 14.85
CA PHE A 426 12.33 13.15 15.49
C PHE A 426 13.03 14.16 16.39
N LYS A 427 14.00 13.71 17.22
CA LYS A 427 14.76 14.60 18.10
C LYS A 427 15.50 15.68 17.31
N TYR A 428 16.24 15.28 16.29
CA TYR A 428 17.10 16.21 15.53
C TYR A 428 16.31 17.01 14.48
N SER A 429 15.19 16.51 13.98
CA SER A 429 14.25 17.32 13.20
C SER A 429 13.66 18.46 14.03
N THR A 430 13.29 18.19 15.29
CA THR A 430 12.83 19.24 16.21
C THR A 430 13.92 20.24 16.53
N GLN A 431 15.15 19.79 16.80
CA GLN A 431 16.28 20.67 17.12
C GLN A 431 16.74 21.49 15.92
N SER A 432 16.60 21.00 14.69
CA SER A 432 16.99 21.71 13.48
C SER A 432 16.19 23.01 13.27
N GLY A 433 14.97 23.07 13.79
CA GLY A 433 14.08 24.22 13.62
C GLY A 433 13.75 24.55 12.16
N ILE A 434 13.87 23.58 11.24
CA ILE A 434 13.58 23.78 9.81
C ILE A 434 12.10 24.11 9.64
N THR A 435 11.83 25.29 9.09
CA THR A 435 10.48 25.80 8.82
C THR A 435 10.44 26.48 7.46
N VAL A 436 9.25 26.76 6.95
CA VAL A 436 9.04 27.32 5.62
C VAL A 436 8.42 28.73 5.72
N ALA A 437 9.01 29.68 5.04
CA ALA A 437 8.44 31.00 4.81
C ALA A 437 8.15 31.21 3.32
N VAL A 438 7.25 32.13 2.99
CA VAL A 438 6.95 32.50 1.60
C VAL A 438 8.20 33.05 0.89
N SER A 439 9.09 33.74 1.62
CA SER A 439 10.34 34.28 1.14
C SER A 439 11.34 33.21 0.67
N ASP A 440 11.24 31.98 1.23
CA ASP A 440 12.17 30.89 0.92
C ASP A 440 11.96 30.35 -0.50
N ALA A 441 10.80 30.57 -1.10
CA ALA A 441 10.52 30.24 -2.51
C ALA A 441 11.16 31.27 -3.45
N VAL A 442 12.49 31.33 -3.52
CA VAL A 442 13.24 32.29 -4.33
C VAL A 442 12.96 32.10 -5.81
N ILE A 443 12.65 33.19 -6.51
CA ILE A 443 12.40 33.18 -7.95
C ILE A 443 13.69 33.48 -8.68
N PRO A 444 14.15 32.65 -9.66
CA PRO A 444 15.35 32.91 -10.44
C PRO A 444 15.23 34.20 -11.25
N GLU A 445 16.27 35.06 -11.22
CA GLU A 445 16.27 36.33 -11.97
C GLU A 445 16.24 36.10 -13.49
N CYS A 446 16.89 35.03 -13.96
CA CYS A 446 16.93 34.65 -15.38
C CYS A 446 15.60 34.10 -15.92
N LYS A 447 14.57 33.92 -15.09
CA LYS A 447 13.24 33.41 -15.52
C LYS A 447 12.62 34.25 -16.62
N LYS A 448 12.66 35.58 -16.49
CA LYS A 448 12.05 36.52 -17.46
C LYS A 448 12.70 36.39 -18.84
N GLU A 449 14.03 36.41 -18.91
CA GLU A 449 14.80 36.25 -20.13
C GLU A 449 14.53 34.90 -20.82
N LEU A 450 14.45 33.81 -20.06
CA LEU A 450 14.15 32.48 -20.62
C LEU A 450 12.75 32.40 -21.20
N ILE A 451 11.77 33.06 -20.58
CA ILE A 451 10.39 33.11 -21.09
C ILE A 451 10.33 33.96 -22.34
N GLU A 452 10.98 35.14 -22.40
CA GLU A 452 11.01 36.00 -23.58
C GLU A 452 11.66 35.31 -24.79
N GLN A 453 12.77 34.60 -24.59
CA GLN A 453 13.40 33.79 -25.64
C GLN A 453 12.48 32.66 -26.14
N ALA A 454 11.68 32.07 -25.28
CA ALA A 454 10.70 31.06 -25.66
C ALA A 454 9.55 31.67 -26.47
N ASP A 455 9.04 32.84 -26.07
CA ASP A 455 8.00 33.56 -26.78
C ASP A 455 8.44 33.94 -28.19
N GLU A 456 9.68 34.42 -28.38
CA GLU A 456 10.26 34.73 -29.70
C GLU A 456 10.33 33.49 -30.60
N LYS A 457 10.76 32.33 -30.06
CA LYS A 457 10.80 31.06 -30.82
C LYS A 457 9.41 30.61 -31.22
N VAL A 458 8.44 30.67 -30.31
CA VAL A 458 7.04 30.34 -30.61
C VAL A 458 6.47 31.27 -31.66
N ALA A 459 6.77 32.58 -31.61
CA ALA A 459 6.37 33.52 -32.63
C ALA A 459 6.98 33.20 -34.02
N GLN A 460 8.24 32.75 -34.07
CA GLN A 460 8.88 32.27 -35.30
C GLN A 460 8.18 31.02 -35.87
N ILE A 461 7.86 30.05 -35.03
CA ILE A 461 7.14 28.83 -35.42
C ILE A 461 5.76 29.20 -35.98
N LYS A 462 5.05 30.13 -35.34
CA LYS A 462 3.76 30.62 -35.81
C LYS A 462 3.86 31.29 -37.16
N ARG A 463 4.88 32.15 -37.39
CA ARG A 463 5.14 32.79 -38.71
C ARG A 463 5.44 31.75 -39.80
N GLN A 464 6.14 30.66 -39.49
CA GLN A 464 6.39 29.55 -40.44
C GLN A 464 5.08 28.85 -40.83
N TYR A 465 4.20 28.63 -39.84
CA TYR A 465 2.86 28.11 -40.11
C TYR A 465 2.01 29.04 -40.96
N ASP A 466 1.95 30.34 -40.64
CA ASP A 466 1.18 31.33 -41.37
C ASP A 466 1.67 31.47 -42.83
N ARG A 467 2.95 31.15 -43.10
CA ARG A 467 3.53 31.08 -44.46
C ARG A 467 3.30 29.71 -45.14
N GLY A 468 2.61 28.78 -44.52
CA GLY A 468 2.33 27.45 -45.08
C GLY A 468 3.52 26.50 -45.17
N LEU A 469 4.64 26.79 -44.45
CA LEU A 469 5.85 25.98 -44.47
C LEU A 469 5.76 24.70 -43.62
N ILE A 470 4.87 24.68 -42.65
CA ILE A 470 4.66 23.57 -41.72
C ILE A 470 3.18 23.29 -41.54
N SER A 471 2.83 22.01 -41.28
CA SER A 471 1.47 21.62 -40.93
C SER A 471 1.10 22.03 -39.50
N ASP A 472 -0.20 22.04 -39.17
CA ASP A 472 -0.67 22.37 -37.83
C ASP A 472 -0.15 21.39 -36.76
N GLU A 473 -0.06 20.13 -37.10
CA GLU A 473 0.47 19.08 -36.21
C GLU A 473 1.95 19.31 -35.85
N VAL A 474 2.77 19.61 -36.89
CA VAL A 474 4.19 19.94 -36.67
C VAL A 474 4.36 21.26 -35.91
N ARG A 475 3.51 22.24 -36.16
CA ARG A 475 3.48 23.49 -35.39
C ARG A 475 3.22 23.20 -33.92
N TYR A 476 2.16 22.45 -33.64
CA TYR A 476 1.78 22.07 -32.27
C TYR A 476 2.94 21.33 -31.54
N ASP A 477 3.52 20.32 -32.15
CA ASP A 477 4.62 19.56 -31.56
C ASP A 477 5.85 20.43 -31.26
N ARG A 478 6.20 21.34 -32.19
CA ARG A 478 7.32 22.27 -31.98
C ARG A 478 7.05 23.26 -30.86
N VAL A 479 5.83 23.77 -30.72
CA VAL A 479 5.44 24.66 -29.61
C VAL A 479 5.52 23.95 -28.29
N ILE A 480 4.95 22.74 -28.18
CA ILE A 480 5.00 21.94 -26.96
C ILE A 480 6.44 21.61 -26.55
N LYS A 481 7.26 21.22 -27.52
CA LYS A 481 8.69 20.95 -27.30
C LYS A 481 9.44 22.16 -26.75
N THR A 482 9.22 23.33 -27.37
CA THR A 482 9.85 24.60 -26.95
C THR A 482 9.49 24.94 -25.50
N TRP A 483 8.22 24.80 -25.11
CA TRP A 483 7.79 25.08 -23.74
C TRP A 483 8.29 24.06 -22.73
N ASN A 484 8.38 22.80 -23.09
CA ASN A 484 8.97 21.77 -22.22
C ASN A 484 10.47 22.04 -21.98
N GLU A 485 11.23 22.34 -23.05
CA GLU A 485 12.65 22.69 -22.95
C GLU A 485 12.87 23.96 -22.08
N THR A 486 11.99 24.94 -22.20
CA THR A 486 12.05 26.17 -21.40
C THR A 486 11.73 25.87 -19.94
N THR A 487 10.73 25.06 -19.69
CA THR A 487 10.35 24.60 -18.34
C THR A 487 11.50 23.86 -17.65
N ASP A 488 12.22 23.00 -18.39
CA ASP A 488 13.39 22.30 -17.87
C ASP A 488 14.58 23.22 -17.60
N LYS A 489 14.79 24.24 -18.44
CA LYS A 489 15.82 25.28 -18.20
C LYS A 489 15.51 26.09 -16.95
N VAL A 490 14.25 26.50 -16.77
CA VAL A 490 13.81 27.22 -15.56
C VAL A 490 13.98 26.33 -14.32
N LYS A 491 13.70 25.02 -14.43
CA LYS A 491 13.91 24.06 -13.34
C LYS A 491 15.40 23.95 -12.95
N LYS A 492 16.32 23.89 -13.91
CA LYS A 492 17.76 23.85 -13.66
C LYS A 492 18.25 25.14 -13.00
N ALA A 493 17.88 26.30 -13.55
CA ALA A 493 18.21 27.60 -12.97
C ALA A 493 17.65 27.75 -11.53
N LEU A 494 16.46 27.22 -11.28
CA LEU A 494 15.87 27.20 -9.95
C LEU A 494 16.71 26.38 -8.97
N ALA A 495 17.16 25.19 -9.38
CA ALA A 495 17.99 24.33 -8.55
C ALA A 495 19.34 24.99 -8.17
N GLU A 496 19.90 25.77 -9.08
CA GLU A 496 21.13 26.54 -8.84
C GLU A 496 20.90 27.76 -7.93
N THR A 497 19.72 28.37 -8.01
CA THR A 497 19.37 29.56 -7.20
C THR A 497 19.06 29.20 -5.75
N PHE A 498 18.55 27.99 -5.49
CA PHE A 498 18.34 27.53 -4.13
C PHE A 498 19.68 27.17 -3.48
N GLY A 499 20.09 27.90 -2.45
CA GLY A 499 21.22 27.52 -1.62
C GLY A 499 20.95 26.24 -0.85
N GLU A 500 21.99 25.51 -0.49
CA GLU A 500 21.91 24.27 0.29
C GLU A 500 21.22 24.44 1.66
N ARG A 501 21.13 25.68 2.17
CA ARG A 501 20.50 26.04 3.44
C ARG A 501 19.02 26.38 3.32
N ASN A 502 18.46 26.38 2.10
CA ASN A 502 17.06 26.72 1.90
C ASN A 502 16.17 25.58 2.45
N PRO A 503 15.22 25.86 3.38
CA PRO A 503 14.39 24.83 4.00
C PRO A 503 13.57 24.02 2.98
N ILE A 504 13.03 24.67 1.95
CA ILE A 504 12.23 24.01 0.90
C ILE A 504 13.12 23.05 0.11
N PHE A 505 14.33 23.47 -0.24
CA PHE A 505 15.29 22.62 -0.93
C PHE A 505 15.70 21.43 -0.08
N MET A 506 16.02 21.63 1.21
CA MET A 506 16.38 20.57 2.15
C MET A 506 15.26 19.51 2.27
N MET A 507 14.01 19.92 2.35
CA MET A 507 12.87 19.01 2.41
C MET A 507 12.72 18.16 1.14
N ALA A 508 12.95 18.74 -0.03
CA ALA A 508 12.85 18.05 -1.31
C ALA A 508 14.08 17.18 -1.62
N ASP A 509 15.29 17.68 -1.36
CA ASP A 509 16.55 16.95 -1.60
C ASP A 509 16.68 15.73 -0.67
N SER A 510 16.32 15.89 0.59
CA SER A 510 16.27 14.77 1.53
C SER A 510 15.25 13.68 1.13
N GLY A 511 14.24 14.04 0.34
CA GLY A 511 13.11 13.16 0.03
C GLY A 511 12.09 13.04 1.17
N ALA A 512 12.16 13.92 2.17
CA ALA A 512 11.21 13.96 3.29
C ALA A 512 9.82 14.38 2.81
N ARG A 513 9.75 15.49 2.07
CA ARG A 513 8.47 15.99 1.54
C ARG A 513 8.72 16.86 0.31
N GLY A 514 7.84 16.71 -0.66
CA GLY A 514 7.91 17.50 -1.90
C GLY A 514 8.86 16.88 -2.94
N SER A 515 8.83 17.48 -4.11
CA SER A 515 9.71 17.15 -5.24
C SER A 515 10.15 18.42 -5.95
N MET A 516 11.24 18.35 -6.73
CA MET A 516 11.70 19.49 -7.55
C MET A 516 10.63 19.98 -8.53
N GLU A 517 9.71 19.10 -8.97
CA GLU A 517 8.56 19.49 -9.82
C GLU A 517 7.56 20.39 -9.06
N GLN A 518 7.30 20.09 -7.79
CA GLN A 518 6.43 20.92 -6.95
C GLN A 518 7.07 22.25 -6.61
N ILE A 519 8.38 22.27 -6.34
CA ILE A 519 9.14 23.50 -6.12
C ILE A 519 9.13 24.37 -7.38
N ARG A 520 9.27 23.77 -8.57
CA ARG A 520 9.18 24.47 -9.86
C ARG A 520 7.83 25.18 -10.02
N GLN A 521 6.74 24.57 -9.58
CA GLN A 521 5.42 25.19 -9.60
C GLN A 521 5.27 26.32 -8.57
N LEU A 522 5.99 26.25 -7.45
CA LEU A 522 5.97 27.27 -6.39
C LEU A 522 6.76 28.54 -6.77
N ALA A 523 7.98 28.38 -7.31
CA ALA A 523 8.93 29.46 -7.51
C ALA A 523 9.44 29.62 -8.96
N GLY A 524 9.24 28.66 -9.82
CA GLY A 524 9.65 28.68 -11.22
C GLY A 524 8.52 29.05 -12.18
N MET A 525 8.13 28.09 -13.00
CA MET A 525 7.05 28.20 -13.99
C MET A 525 6.17 26.95 -13.90
N ARG A 526 4.86 27.10 -13.88
CA ARG A 526 3.96 25.94 -13.83
C ARG A 526 4.00 25.11 -15.11
N GLY A 527 4.14 25.76 -16.28
CA GLY A 527 4.30 25.10 -17.56
C GLY A 527 3.01 24.67 -18.24
N LEU A 528 3.10 23.67 -19.11
CA LEU A 528 1.96 23.16 -19.88
C LEU A 528 1.01 22.32 -19.01
N ILE A 529 -0.29 22.49 -19.25
CA ILE A 529 -1.36 21.74 -18.59
C ILE A 529 -2.11 20.92 -19.61
N ALA A 530 -2.47 19.68 -19.22
CA ALA A 530 -3.29 18.82 -20.06
C ALA A 530 -4.77 19.22 -20.03
N ASN A 531 -5.41 19.18 -21.20
CA ASN A 531 -6.85 19.30 -21.37
C ASN A 531 -7.58 18.08 -20.78
N THR A 532 -8.89 18.10 -20.73
CA THR A 532 -9.75 16.98 -20.31
C THR A 532 -9.53 15.71 -21.15
N SER A 533 -9.19 15.84 -22.43
CA SER A 533 -8.84 14.73 -23.32
C SER A 533 -7.41 14.18 -23.13
N GLY A 534 -6.57 14.81 -22.31
CA GLY A 534 -5.16 14.45 -22.12
C GLY A 534 -4.16 15.17 -23.02
N LYS A 535 -4.60 15.94 -24.02
CA LYS A 535 -3.74 16.71 -24.90
C LYS A 535 -3.27 17.98 -24.18
N ALA A 536 -1.98 18.34 -24.32
CA ALA A 536 -1.43 19.55 -23.72
C ALA A 536 -2.05 20.82 -24.36
N ILE A 537 -2.34 21.82 -23.53
CA ILE A 537 -2.81 23.13 -23.99
C ILE A 537 -1.58 23.91 -24.45
N GLU A 538 -1.61 24.49 -25.66
CA GLU A 538 -0.47 25.18 -26.25
C GLU A 538 -0.03 26.44 -25.49
N ILE A 539 -0.93 27.04 -24.71
CA ILE A 539 -0.65 28.22 -23.90
C ILE A 539 -0.17 27.75 -22.54
N PRO A 540 1.12 27.94 -22.19
CA PRO A 540 1.64 27.54 -20.89
C PRO A 540 1.22 28.51 -19.79
N ILE A 541 1.22 28.04 -18.57
CA ILE A 541 1.16 28.91 -17.39
C ILE A 541 2.58 29.37 -17.08
N LYS A 542 2.88 30.64 -17.38
CA LYS A 542 4.19 31.27 -17.18
C LYS A 542 4.43 31.65 -15.74
N SER A 543 3.37 31.95 -15.01
CA SER A 543 3.39 32.35 -13.61
C SER A 543 3.65 31.16 -12.68
N ASN A 544 4.12 31.43 -11.47
CA ASN A 544 4.23 30.49 -10.37
C ASN A 544 3.23 30.84 -9.25
N TYR A 545 3.12 29.96 -8.26
CA TYR A 545 2.18 30.20 -7.15
C TYR A 545 2.59 31.37 -6.24
N ARG A 546 3.90 31.67 -6.13
CA ARG A 546 4.37 32.81 -5.35
C ARG A 546 3.98 34.15 -5.97
N GLU A 547 4.09 34.28 -7.31
CA GLU A 547 3.67 35.48 -8.05
C GLU A 547 2.15 35.63 -8.14
N GLY A 548 1.44 34.51 -8.08
CA GLY A 548 0.01 34.43 -8.34
C GLY A 548 -0.30 34.17 -9.81
N LEU A 549 -1.41 33.53 -10.07
CA LEU A 549 -1.90 33.23 -11.42
C LEU A 549 -2.89 34.30 -11.88
N ASN A 550 -2.89 34.61 -13.16
CA ASN A 550 -3.96 35.43 -13.75
C ASN A 550 -5.25 34.61 -13.91
N ILE A 551 -6.37 35.24 -14.19
CA ILE A 551 -7.69 34.60 -14.27
C ILE A 551 -7.73 33.46 -15.28
N LEU A 552 -7.12 33.67 -16.49
CA LEU A 552 -7.10 32.64 -17.54
C LEU A 552 -6.23 31.46 -17.17
N GLU A 553 -5.06 31.72 -16.59
CA GLU A 553 -4.14 30.68 -16.09
C GLU A 553 -4.78 29.87 -14.96
N TYR A 554 -5.48 30.54 -14.06
CA TYR A 554 -6.22 29.88 -12.97
C TYR A 554 -7.34 28.98 -13.50
N PHE A 555 -8.12 29.47 -14.48
CA PHE A 555 -9.17 28.68 -15.11
C PHE A 555 -8.62 27.43 -15.81
N ASN A 556 -7.56 27.56 -16.59
CA ASN A 556 -6.90 26.42 -17.24
C ASN A 556 -6.37 25.42 -16.21
N SER A 557 -5.80 25.92 -15.13
CA SER A 557 -5.32 25.12 -13.99
C SER A 557 -6.43 24.32 -13.33
N SER A 558 -7.60 24.91 -13.13
CA SER A 558 -8.75 24.24 -12.49
C SER A 558 -9.28 23.06 -13.31
N ARG A 559 -9.19 23.12 -14.63
CA ARG A 559 -9.58 22.03 -15.54
C ARG A 559 -8.69 20.80 -15.35
N GLY A 560 -7.37 21.00 -15.25
CA GLY A 560 -6.40 19.95 -14.99
C GLY A 560 -6.60 19.30 -13.60
N ALA A 561 -6.86 20.12 -12.58
CA ALA A 561 -7.15 19.63 -11.23
C ALA A 561 -8.42 18.77 -11.20
N ARG A 562 -9.50 19.23 -11.83
CA ARG A 562 -10.76 18.46 -11.93
C ARG A 562 -10.56 17.13 -12.64
N LYS A 563 -9.80 17.11 -13.73
CA LYS A 563 -9.43 15.87 -14.42
C LYS A 563 -8.69 14.91 -13.48
N GLY A 564 -7.69 15.40 -12.75
CA GLY A 564 -6.94 14.59 -11.79
C GLY A 564 -7.84 13.96 -10.71
N LEU A 565 -8.78 14.73 -10.16
CA LEU A 565 -9.74 14.22 -9.16
C LEU A 565 -10.66 13.14 -9.75
N ALA A 566 -11.20 13.36 -10.95
CA ALA A 566 -12.06 12.40 -11.63
C ALA A 566 -11.31 11.12 -12.01
N ASP A 567 -10.10 11.24 -12.57
CA ASP A 567 -9.26 10.09 -12.94
C ASP A 567 -8.89 9.25 -11.72
N THR A 568 -8.59 9.88 -10.58
CA THR A 568 -8.30 9.17 -9.33
C THR A 568 -9.51 8.36 -8.86
N ALA A 569 -10.70 8.95 -8.85
CA ALA A 569 -11.93 8.28 -8.44
C ALA A 569 -12.25 7.06 -9.32
N LEU A 570 -12.11 7.18 -10.64
CA LEU A 570 -12.35 6.07 -11.58
C LEU A 570 -11.29 4.98 -11.48
N ARG A 571 -10.02 5.35 -11.42
CA ARG A 571 -8.89 4.40 -11.33
C ARG A 571 -8.92 3.56 -10.04
N THR A 572 -9.42 4.12 -8.95
CA THR A 572 -9.61 3.40 -7.69
C THR A 572 -10.57 2.22 -7.86
N ALA A 573 -11.69 2.44 -8.57
CA ALA A 573 -12.66 1.38 -8.84
C ALA A 573 -12.08 0.27 -9.74
N ASP A 574 -11.36 0.64 -10.80
CA ASP A 574 -10.74 -0.31 -11.74
C ASP A 574 -9.66 -1.15 -11.05
N SER A 575 -8.80 -0.53 -10.24
CA SER A 575 -7.79 -1.21 -9.44
C SER A 575 -8.41 -2.19 -8.44
N GLY A 576 -9.49 -1.77 -7.75
CA GLY A 576 -10.21 -2.63 -6.81
C GLY A 576 -10.85 -3.85 -7.50
N TYR A 577 -11.42 -3.66 -8.68
CA TYR A 577 -12.01 -4.74 -9.46
C TYR A 577 -10.95 -5.72 -10.00
N LEU A 578 -9.79 -5.21 -10.47
CA LEU A 578 -8.67 -6.04 -10.90
C LEU A 578 -8.14 -6.90 -9.74
N THR A 579 -7.88 -6.29 -8.60
CA THR A 579 -7.39 -6.98 -7.39
C THR A 579 -8.34 -8.10 -6.99
N ARG A 580 -9.66 -7.83 -6.98
CA ARG A 580 -10.67 -8.85 -6.67
C ARG A 580 -10.60 -10.04 -7.62
N ARG A 581 -10.55 -9.80 -8.94
CA ARG A 581 -10.49 -10.89 -9.94
C ARG A 581 -9.23 -11.75 -9.76
N LEU A 582 -8.09 -11.13 -9.46
CA LEU A 582 -6.84 -11.84 -9.19
C LEU A 582 -6.94 -12.70 -7.92
N VAL A 583 -7.52 -12.15 -6.85
CA VAL A 583 -7.75 -12.92 -5.61
C VAL A 583 -8.71 -14.08 -5.83
N ASP A 584 -9.82 -13.88 -6.54
CA ASP A 584 -10.81 -14.93 -6.82
C ASP A 584 -10.17 -16.10 -7.62
N VAL A 585 -9.25 -15.83 -8.53
CA VAL A 585 -8.54 -16.87 -9.31
C VAL A 585 -7.44 -17.54 -8.48
N SER A 586 -6.71 -16.78 -7.64
CA SER A 586 -5.53 -17.29 -6.95
C SER A 586 -5.82 -17.93 -5.58
N GLN A 587 -7.00 -17.73 -4.99
CA GLN A 587 -7.31 -18.22 -3.63
C GLN A 587 -7.27 -19.74 -3.49
N GLU A 588 -7.50 -20.48 -4.57
CA GLU A 588 -7.51 -21.95 -4.58
C GLU A 588 -6.14 -22.55 -4.94
N VAL A 589 -5.15 -21.71 -5.26
CA VAL A 589 -3.80 -22.18 -5.61
C VAL A 589 -3.07 -22.62 -4.36
N ILE A 590 -2.75 -23.91 -4.29
CA ILE A 590 -2.05 -24.54 -3.16
C ILE A 590 -0.77 -25.18 -3.69
N ILE A 591 0.36 -24.87 -3.03
CA ILE A 591 1.63 -25.54 -3.30
C ILE A 591 1.57 -26.95 -2.70
N ARG A 592 1.67 -27.99 -3.54
CA ARG A 592 1.58 -29.41 -3.11
C ARG A 592 2.92 -30.09 -2.95
N SER A 593 3.95 -29.64 -3.67
CA SER A 593 5.30 -30.18 -3.63
C SER A 593 6.34 -29.06 -3.65
N ALA A 594 7.48 -29.29 -3.01
CA ALA A 594 8.57 -28.31 -2.97
C ALA A 594 9.24 -28.14 -4.35
N ASP A 595 9.39 -29.23 -5.11
CA ASP A 595 9.89 -29.23 -6.49
C ASP A 595 9.02 -30.17 -7.34
N CYS A 596 8.51 -29.66 -8.45
CA CYS A 596 7.74 -30.46 -9.42
C CYS A 596 8.64 -31.18 -10.45
N GLY A 597 9.95 -30.91 -10.45
CA GLY A 597 10.92 -31.53 -11.39
C GLY A 597 10.74 -31.16 -12.86
N THR A 598 9.91 -30.15 -13.19
CA THR A 598 9.63 -29.76 -14.58
C THR A 598 10.88 -29.29 -15.31
N HIS A 599 10.97 -29.64 -16.62
CA HIS A 599 11.95 -29.09 -17.56
C HIS A 599 11.35 -28.00 -18.45
N GLU A 600 10.06 -27.71 -18.29
CA GLU A 600 9.41 -26.65 -19.03
C GLU A 600 9.78 -25.26 -18.46
N GLY A 601 9.76 -24.28 -19.32
CA GLY A 601 10.14 -22.94 -18.94
C GLY A 601 9.63 -21.87 -19.89
N ILE A 602 9.61 -20.64 -19.40
CA ILE A 602 9.23 -19.45 -20.15
C ILE A 602 10.48 -18.60 -20.39
N GLU A 603 10.63 -18.09 -21.61
CA GLU A 603 11.68 -17.12 -21.93
C GLU A 603 11.38 -15.76 -21.35
N VAL A 604 12.35 -15.20 -20.63
CA VAL A 604 12.27 -13.90 -19.97
C VAL A 604 13.30 -12.96 -20.56
N TYR A 605 12.84 -11.77 -20.91
CA TYR A 605 13.61 -10.67 -21.49
C TYR A 605 13.12 -9.34 -20.93
N ASP A 606 13.82 -8.23 -21.24
CA ASP A 606 13.39 -6.90 -20.85
C ASP A 606 12.03 -6.54 -21.45
N ILE A 607 11.07 -6.13 -20.62
CA ILE A 607 9.80 -5.61 -21.11
C ILE A 607 9.99 -4.13 -21.44
N THR A 608 9.84 -3.82 -22.73
CA THR A 608 9.97 -2.45 -23.25
C THR A 608 8.66 -1.96 -23.85
N ASP A 609 8.33 -0.71 -23.60
CA ASP A 609 7.23 0.00 -24.28
C ASP A 609 7.77 1.31 -24.86
N SER A 610 7.57 1.48 -26.18
CA SER A 610 8.00 2.68 -26.91
C SER A 610 9.47 3.06 -26.69
N GLY A 611 10.36 2.04 -26.53
CA GLY A 611 11.80 2.24 -26.28
C GLY A 611 12.18 2.55 -24.82
N ARG A 612 11.23 2.49 -23.90
CA ARG A 612 11.47 2.58 -22.46
C ARG A 612 11.38 1.19 -21.83
N VAL A 613 12.38 0.81 -21.05
CA VAL A 613 12.34 -0.41 -20.24
C VAL A 613 11.34 -0.19 -19.10
N ILE A 614 10.27 -1.00 -19.07
CA ILE A 614 9.27 -1.00 -18.00
C ILE A 614 9.76 -1.86 -16.85
N GLU A 615 10.25 -3.08 -17.16
CA GLU A 615 10.76 -4.05 -16.21
C GLU A 615 12.02 -4.71 -16.79
N GLY A 616 13.13 -4.59 -16.08
CA GLY A 616 14.42 -5.11 -16.51
C GLY A 616 14.57 -6.63 -16.29
N LEU A 617 15.42 -7.28 -17.08
CA LEU A 617 15.70 -8.70 -16.97
C LEU A 617 16.18 -9.09 -15.56
N ALA A 618 17.02 -8.30 -14.91
CA ALA A 618 17.50 -8.58 -13.56
C ALA A 618 16.35 -8.65 -12.53
N GLU A 619 15.39 -7.74 -12.60
CA GLU A 619 14.22 -7.73 -11.71
C GLU A 619 13.32 -8.95 -11.95
N ARG A 620 13.17 -9.36 -13.20
CA ARG A 620 12.38 -10.53 -13.58
C ARG A 620 13.04 -11.86 -13.24
N LEU A 621 14.36 -11.93 -13.15
CA LEU A 621 15.12 -13.13 -12.78
C LEU A 621 15.23 -13.32 -11.28
N THR A 622 15.23 -12.25 -10.50
CA THR A 622 15.40 -12.30 -9.05
C THR A 622 14.29 -13.13 -8.39
N GLY A 623 14.68 -14.11 -7.56
CA GLY A 623 13.74 -15.01 -6.88
C GLY A 623 13.17 -16.13 -7.75
N ARG A 624 13.71 -16.37 -8.96
CA ARG A 624 13.28 -17.42 -9.87
C ARG A 624 14.32 -18.53 -9.95
N TYR A 625 13.89 -19.69 -10.42
CA TYR A 625 14.77 -20.79 -10.80
C TYR A 625 14.90 -20.83 -12.31
N VAL A 626 16.12 -21.00 -12.81
CA VAL A 626 16.36 -21.17 -14.25
C VAL A 626 15.97 -22.58 -14.71
N ALA A 627 15.48 -22.71 -15.94
CA ALA A 627 15.14 -24.00 -16.51
C ALA A 627 16.40 -24.77 -16.94
N ASP A 628 17.36 -24.06 -17.48
CA ASP A 628 18.66 -24.59 -17.96
C ASP A 628 19.78 -23.77 -17.31
N ASP A 629 20.97 -24.34 -17.13
CA ASP A 629 22.12 -23.65 -16.57
C ASP A 629 22.53 -22.46 -17.44
N VAL A 630 22.69 -21.29 -16.83
CA VAL A 630 23.08 -20.06 -17.52
C VAL A 630 24.60 -19.95 -17.52
N ILE A 631 25.21 -19.99 -18.72
CA ILE A 631 26.64 -19.96 -18.91
C ILE A 631 27.07 -18.60 -19.47
N HIS A 632 28.17 -18.05 -18.95
CA HIS A 632 28.73 -16.79 -19.44
C HIS A 632 29.24 -16.95 -20.89
N PRO A 633 28.79 -16.13 -21.85
CA PRO A 633 29.06 -16.33 -23.27
C PRO A 633 30.55 -16.25 -23.64
N GLN A 634 31.39 -15.55 -22.85
CA GLN A 634 32.81 -15.35 -23.14
C GLN A 634 33.73 -16.22 -22.28
N THR A 635 33.40 -16.42 -20.99
CA THR A 635 34.28 -17.12 -20.04
C THR A 635 33.95 -18.59 -19.88
N GLY A 636 32.73 -19.03 -20.26
CA GLY A 636 32.25 -20.39 -20.05
C GLY A 636 31.92 -20.71 -18.58
N GLU A 637 31.95 -19.74 -17.68
CA GLU A 637 31.60 -19.92 -16.28
C GLU A 637 30.08 -20.06 -16.11
N VAL A 638 29.65 -20.98 -15.25
CA VAL A 638 28.23 -21.14 -14.93
C VAL A 638 27.81 -20.02 -13.95
N LEU A 639 26.98 -19.10 -14.42
CA LEU A 639 26.48 -17.96 -13.63
C LEU A 639 25.31 -18.36 -12.73
N ALA A 640 24.40 -19.19 -13.23
CA ALA A 640 23.26 -19.69 -12.46
C ALA A 640 23.00 -21.16 -12.78
N THR A 641 22.74 -21.96 -11.77
CA THR A 641 22.41 -23.37 -11.89
C THR A 641 20.91 -23.59 -11.71
N ARG A 642 20.38 -24.63 -12.32
CA ARG A 642 18.97 -25.04 -12.22
C ARG A 642 18.51 -25.29 -10.79
N GLU A 643 19.40 -25.74 -9.90
CA GLU A 643 19.08 -26.16 -8.54
C GLU A 643 19.02 -24.98 -7.54
N LYS A 644 19.58 -23.83 -7.93
CA LYS A 644 19.70 -22.67 -7.05
C LYS A 644 18.84 -21.52 -7.54
N MET A 645 18.12 -20.91 -6.60
CA MET A 645 17.36 -19.68 -6.85
C MET A 645 18.31 -18.55 -7.21
N VAL A 646 17.94 -17.79 -8.24
CA VAL A 646 18.70 -16.62 -8.69
C VAL A 646 18.50 -15.48 -7.69
N ASP A 647 19.56 -15.04 -7.04
CA ASP A 647 19.59 -13.88 -6.18
C ASP A 647 19.88 -12.59 -7.00
N GLU A 648 19.70 -11.43 -6.38
CA GLU A 648 19.89 -10.12 -7.04
C GLU A 648 21.31 -9.96 -7.62
N LYS A 649 22.33 -10.45 -6.90
CA LYS A 649 23.72 -10.39 -7.33
C LYS A 649 23.99 -11.27 -8.56
N THR A 650 23.40 -12.46 -8.58
CA THR A 650 23.51 -13.39 -9.72
C THR A 650 22.72 -12.86 -10.92
N ALA A 651 21.51 -12.30 -10.69
CA ALA A 651 20.74 -11.67 -11.75
C ALA A 651 21.49 -10.50 -12.40
N GLN A 652 22.13 -9.66 -11.59
CA GLN A 652 22.94 -8.54 -12.11
C GLN A 652 24.15 -9.05 -12.90
N LYS A 653 24.84 -10.09 -12.45
CA LYS A 653 25.95 -10.71 -13.19
C LYS A 653 25.52 -11.26 -14.54
N ILE A 654 24.33 -11.83 -14.62
CA ILE A 654 23.77 -12.34 -15.88
C ILE A 654 23.52 -11.19 -16.87
N VAL A 655 22.99 -10.08 -16.41
CA VAL A 655 22.76 -8.88 -17.23
C VAL A 655 24.08 -8.23 -17.65
N ASP A 656 25.04 -8.12 -16.74
CA ASP A 656 26.39 -7.56 -17.00
C ASP A 656 27.18 -8.42 -17.99
N ALA A 657 26.92 -9.76 -18.05
CA ALA A 657 27.48 -10.66 -19.05
C ALA A 657 26.88 -10.48 -20.46
N GLY A 658 25.90 -9.56 -20.62
CA GLY A 658 25.26 -9.25 -21.91
C GLY A 658 24.20 -10.26 -22.37
N ILE A 659 23.68 -11.08 -21.46
CA ILE A 659 22.61 -12.03 -21.76
C ILE A 659 21.28 -11.27 -21.75
N THR A 660 20.56 -11.32 -22.87
CA THR A 660 19.28 -10.58 -23.05
C THR A 660 18.06 -11.45 -22.82
N THR A 661 18.19 -12.76 -22.85
CA THR A 661 17.08 -13.72 -22.70
C THR A 661 17.51 -14.90 -21.85
N VAL A 662 16.71 -15.26 -20.88
CA VAL A 662 16.94 -16.41 -19.99
C VAL A 662 15.65 -17.21 -19.86
N ARG A 663 15.75 -18.52 -19.86
CA ARG A 663 14.64 -19.43 -19.68
C ARG A 663 14.48 -19.75 -18.19
N ILE A 664 13.37 -19.31 -17.60
CA ILE A 664 13.01 -19.60 -16.20
C ILE A 664 12.05 -20.78 -16.11
N ARG A 665 12.09 -21.52 -15.01
CA ARG A 665 11.14 -22.61 -14.75
C ARG A 665 9.71 -22.08 -14.67
N SER A 666 8.83 -22.72 -15.43
CA SER A 666 7.37 -22.51 -15.35
C SER A 666 6.67 -23.73 -15.93
N VAL A 667 5.53 -24.06 -15.39
CA VAL A 667 4.63 -25.11 -15.90
C VAL A 667 3.62 -24.48 -16.84
#